data_628cf3bb2f20e19455784c08f6ec1f81
#
_entry.id   628cf3bb2f20e19455784c08f6ec1f81
#
_cell.length_a   1.000
_cell.length_b   1.000
_cell.length_c   1.000
_cell.angle_alpha   90.00
_cell.angle_beta   90.00
_cell.angle_gamma   90.00
#
_symmetry.space_group_name_H-M   'P 1'
#
loop_
_entity.id
_entity.type
_entity.pdbx_description
1 polymer ?
#
loop_
_entity_poly.entity_id
_entity_poly.type
_entity_poly.pdbx_seq_one_letter_code
_entity_poly.pdbx_strand_id
1 'polypeptide(L)'
;MAELLRGYTDDELAAAKRTIPRTTDPPLGTPIPRRVHVAGRVYVDSNANGALDTTEPGLAGVLVTDGAAVSRSDADGRFSFRFDMASDTHCRFVVITRPSGYRSTGPFFLRIPFADKQTNYQADFGLVKDPLSARTAFSFIVTSDSQFSRPEEMLAIAKDYAQMTEVSGDPAFLVAVGDLTMSGTYDQWNMYDRIRSASKLPVYDVFGGHDGNCLKPRSTAYYEFRVGPPYYSWDYGGVHFVQFVTELHYLSPPARARQQAWLEADLRAIPKDMPVIVATHYPLGAQWFDERKASGRRILCQLAGHWHVVQAGGRGEVPVLISAPARGRDWGAYSRAYRWVHVTPQGVRTDLRIAGQYQRLDLIAPGPTTLTGPQPVLALAYDATRLVHAVGCGIVGPTGRPNGIMLQQKGDWSWCGRFAPEVASQWRVGLDAIDETGTVWKQRRSVRVIAARHATPRPDADFPWLLAGKPPRRVPRGPGAPLYPLWITQTGSVHVLHASPVVAGGRVYVAVTHPNAGSPGSGVLCLDAKTGNEIWRAKTPRGDIRGTVTVHDGRVYVLTGEGWIAAYDAATGRTVWSRPLRPDYALGRPLAINQTPPVPTRFGLLVSDWQAPQFLLDPATGKQFAEIKGDVGYYAAFATVSDDVMYCARRGGALALRLPSGQPIWSVEEKARSTSAGIVVGGRYVHAVSGGVKARNAATGEPIWQAAVPNVGYLNPIPVVWDDLVLVNGTDLVAVDLTTGQRRWSVECARDPNRFERSRRQAIGGSSTPIVAGDLAYFGHDDTSIRAVRRDGRVVWEHRLGTPIKTAPAVSGNLLFVHDYAGNLWCFAPAARP
;
A
#
# COMPACT_ATOMS: atom_id res chain seq x y z
N MET A 1 11.31 11.78 -16.86
CA MET A 1 10.27 12.49 -17.61
C MET A 1 10.01 11.85 -18.97
N ALA A 2 11.02 11.58 -19.80
CA ALA A 2 10.84 10.90 -21.10
C ALA A 2 10.20 9.49 -21.00
N GLU A 3 10.49 8.72 -19.95
CA GLU A 3 9.93 7.36 -19.77
C GLU A 3 8.50 7.33 -19.24
N LEU A 4 8.12 8.33 -18.45
CA LEU A 4 6.73 8.55 -18.04
C LEU A 4 5.81 8.92 -19.19
N LEU A 5 6.39 9.49 -20.20
CA LEU A 5 5.74 9.97 -21.39
C LEU A 5 5.89 8.99 -22.57
N ARG A 6 6.49 7.81 -22.34
CA ARG A 6 6.46 6.74 -23.32
C ARG A 6 5.00 6.42 -23.67
N GLY A 7 4.63 6.78 -24.87
CA GLY A 7 3.29 6.65 -25.39
C GLY A 7 2.45 7.93 -25.43
N TYR A 8 3.02 9.09 -25.09
CA TYR A 8 2.46 10.40 -25.44
C TYR A 8 3.35 11.09 -26.46
N THR A 9 2.75 11.65 -27.47
CA THR A 9 3.44 12.53 -28.40
C THR A 9 3.64 13.91 -27.74
N ASP A 10 4.66 14.65 -28.17
CA ASP A 10 4.86 16.03 -27.73
C ASP A 10 3.64 16.91 -28.02
N ASP A 11 2.89 16.57 -29.07
CA ASP A 11 1.64 17.25 -29.46
C ASP A 11 0.50 16.95 -28.46
N GLU A 12 0.36 15.73 -27.97
CA GLU A 12 -0.64 15.38 -26.94
C GLU A 12 -0.33 16.13 -25.62
N LEU A 13 0.94 16.22 -25.25
CA LEU A 13 1.38 16.98 -24.08
C LEU A 13 1.17 18.48 -24.25
N ALA A 14 1.48 19.02 -25.43
CA ALA A 14 1.24 20.40 -25.76
C ALA A 14 -0.26 20.72 -25.82
N ALA A 15 -1.06 19.80 -26.36
CA ALA A 15 -2.53 19.91 -26.37
C ALA A 15 -3.11 19.87 -24.95
N ALA A 16 -2.65 18.96 -24.09
CA ALA A 16 -3.07 18.91 -22.70
C ALA A 16 -2.72 20.20 -21.94
N LYS A 17 -1.55 20.78 -22.16
CA LYS A 17 -1.16 22.06 -21.57
C LYS A 17 -1.98 23.24 -22.06
N ARG A 18 -2.41 23.24 -23.35
CA ARG A 18 -3.21 24.32 -23.95
C ARG A 18 -4.69 24.27 -23.57
N THR A 19 -5.21 23.08 -23.30
CA THR A 19 -6.65 22.88 -23.08
C THR A 19 -7.09 22.99 -21.63
N ILE A 20 -6.16 23.25 -20.71
CA ILE A 20 -6.45 23.53 -19.31
C ILE A 20 -6.19 25.01 -19.08
N PRO A 21 -7.16 25.90 -19.28
CA PRO A 21 -6.98 27.31 -18.98
C PRO A 21 -6.68 27.46 -17.50
N ARG A 22 -5.70 28.29 -17.16
CA ARG A 22 -5.52 28.80 -15.80
C ARG A 22 -6.65 29.79 -15.56
N THR A 23 -7.71 29.33 -14.96
CA THR A 23 -8.82 30.16 -14.53
C THR A 23 -8.70 30.47 -13.06
N THR A 24 -9.08 31.66 -12.67
CA THR A 24 -9.36 31.95 -11.26
C THR A 24 -10.58 31.13 -10.84
N ASP A 25 -10.54 30.55 -9.65
CA ASP A 25 -11.68 29.82 -9.11
C ASP A 25 -12.91 30.71 -9.11
N PRO A 26 -14.05 30.28 -9.68
CA PRO A 26 -15.26 31.10 -9.70
C PRO A 26 -15.76 31.35 -8.26
N PRO A 27 -16.31 32.53 -7.98
CA PRO A 27 -16.92 32.76 -6.68
C PRO A 27 -18.12 31.83 -6.48
N LEU A 28 -18.17 31.19 -5.32
CA LEU A 28 -19.26 30.25 -4.96
C LEU A 28 -20.62 30.93 -4.72
N GLY A 29 -20.62 32.26 -4.64
CA GLY A 29 -21.81 33.06 -4.34
C GLY A 29 -22.10 33.18 -2.84
N THR A 30 -23.07 33.99 -2.48
CA THR A 30 -23.51 34.19 -1.10
C THR A 30 -24.69 33.29 -0.80
N PRO A 31 -24.72 32.56 0.34
CA PRO A 31 -25.85 31.76 0.74
C PRO A 31 -27.16 32.58 0.84
N ILE A 32 -28.25 32.02 0.31
CA ILE A 32 -29.57 32.64 0.34
C ILE A 32 -30.51 31.76 1.15
N PRO A 33 -30.80 32.12 2.43
CA PRO A 33 -31.78 31.39 3.24
C PRO A 33 -33.17 31.43 2.60
N ARG A 34 -33.75 30.24 2.43
CA ARG A 34 -35.08 30.09 1.83
C ARG A 34 -35.69 28.76 2.16
N ARG A 35 -37.01 28.66 2.10
CA ARG A 35 -37.72 27.39 2.18
C ARG A 35 -37.88 26.81 0.80
N VAL A 36 -37.48 25.56 0.66
CA VAL A 36 -37.47 24.84 -0.62
C VAL A 36 -38.48 23.71 -0.59
N HIS A 37 -39.19 23.53 -1.69
CA HIS A 37 -40.03 22.40 -1.99
C HIS A 37 -39.51 21.69 -3.22
N VAL A 38 -39.24 20.38 -3.10
CA VAL A 38 -38.88 19.52 -4.22
C VAL A 38 -39.93 18.42 -4.34
N ALA A 39 -40.48 18.27 -5.53
CA ALA A 39 -41.39 17.16 -5.84
C ALA A 39 -40.89 16.49 -7.12
N GLY A 40 -41.22 15.21 -7.31
CA GLY A 40 -40.79 14.49 -8.49
C GLY A 40 -41.30 13.08 -8.57
N ARG A 41 -40.78 12.36 -9.54
CA ARG A 41 -41.18 10.99 -9.83
C ARG A 41 -39.97 10.12 -10.16
N VAL A 42 -39.91 8.94 -9.58
CA VAL A 42 -39.05 7.85 -10.06
C VAL A 42 -39.85 7.01 -11.03
N TYR A 43 -39.38 6.79 -12.25
CA TYR A 43 -40.12 6.14 -13.29
C TYR A 43 -39.29 5.13 -14.06
N VAL A 44 -39.96 4.18 -14.73
CA VAL A 44 -39.30 3.25 -15.64
C VAL A 44 -39.19 3.92 -17.00
N ASP A 45 -38.00 4.36 -17.35
CA ASP A 45 -37.70 4.98 -18.64
C ASP A 45 -37.58 3.88 -19.71
N SER A 46 -38.70 3.60 -20.36
CA SER A 46 -38.84 2.42 -21.22
C SER A 46 -38.07 2.56 -22.55
N ASN A 47 -37.85 3.78 -23.00
CA ASN A 47 -37.14 4.09 -24.24
C ASN A 47 -35.72 4.59 -24.01
N ALA A 48 -35.33 4.74 -22.73
CA ALA A 48 -34.01 5.18 -22.26
C ALA A 48 -33.58 6.56 -22.80
N ASN A 49 -34.56 7.47 -22.98
CA ASN A 49 -34.30 8.83 -23.49
C ASN A 49 -33.94 9.83 -22.37
N GLY A 50 -34.06 9.45 -21.09
CA GLY A 50 -33.77 10.30 -19.92
C GLY A 50 -34.83 11.35 -19.59
N ALA A 51 -35.97 11.31 -20.25
CA ALA A 51 -37.11 12.23 -20.04
C ALA A 51 -38.34 11.42 -19.64
N LEU A 52 -39.17 11.99 -18.74
CA LEU A 52 -40.40 11.36 -18.30
C LEU A 52 -41.50 11.52 -19.38
N ASP A 53 -41.85 10.42 -20.04
CA ASP A 53 -42.95 10.36 -21.00
C ASP A 53 -44.28 10.03 -20.33
N THR A 54 -45.40 10.46 -20.92
CA THR A 54 -46.76 10.31 -20.35
C THR A 54 -47.16 8.85 -20.14
N THR A 55 -46.58 7.91 -20.89
CA THR A 55 -46.89 6.47 -20.85
C THR A 55 -46.00 5.68 -19.91
N GLU A 56 -44.98 6.31 -19.34
CA GLU A 56 -44.01 5.62 -18.52
C GLU A 56 -44.54 5.40 -17.08
N PRO A 57 -44.43 4.15 -16.58
CA PRO A 57 -44.96 3.86 -15.26
C PRO A 57 -44.01 4.38 -14.17
N GLY A 58 -44.60 4.81 -13.06
CA GLY A 58 -43.84 5.09 -11.83
C GLY A 58 -43.20 3.83 -11.27
N LEU A 59 -42.05 3.99 -10.62
CA LEU A 59 -41.38 2.92 -9.90
C LEU A 59 -41.52 3.14 -8.40
N ALA A 60 -42.31 2.28 -7.76
CA ALA A 60 -42.57 2.34 -6.33
C ALA A 60 -41.39 1.80 -5.48
N GLY A 61 -41.28 2.30 -4.26
CA GLY A 61 -40.39 1.71 -3.25
C GLY A 61 -38.93 2.13 -3.36
N VAL A 62 -38.56 2.95 -4.33
CA VAL A 62 -37.20 3.46 -4.47
C VAL A 62 -36.89 4.45 -3.33
N LEU A 63 -35.77 4.31 -2.68
CA LEU A 63 -35.32 5.24 -1.64
C LEU A 63 -34.92 6.57 -2.28
N VAL A 64 -35.48 7.65 -1.73
CA VAL A 64 -35.16 9.03 -2.10
C VAL A 64 -34.83 9.80 -0.82
N THR A 65 -33.79 10.64 -0.88
CA THR A 65 -33.36 11.46 0.26
C THR A 65 -33.22 12.93 -0.12
N ASP A 66 -33.46 13.83 0.84
CA ASP A 66 -33.12 15.26 0.77
C ASP A 66 -31.75 15.59 1.39
N GLY A 67 -30.96 14.53 1.69
CA GLY A 67 -29.67 14.60 2.37
C GLY A 67 -29.76 14.62 3.90
N ALA A 68 -30.97 14.47 4.48
CA ALA A 68 -31.19 14.28 5.91
C ALA A 68 -32.25 13.20 6.16
N ALA A 69 -33.42 13.36 5.57
CA ALA A 69 -34.51 12.39 5.61
C ALA A 69 -34.43 11.41 4.44
N VAL A 70 -34.90 10.19 4.66
CA VAL A 70 -35.02 9.16 3.61
C VAL A 70 -36.51 8.74 3.54
N SER A 71 -37.06 8.72 2.33
CA SER A 71 -38.41 8.30 2.03
C SER A 71 -38.41 7.26 0.91
N ARG A 72 -39.56 6.61 0.68
CA ARG A 72 -39.74 5.74 -0.51
C ARG A 72 -40.70 6.41 -1.48
N SER A 73 -40.45 6.23 -2.77
CA SER A 73 -41.42 6.59 -3.80
C SER A 73 -42.72 5.79 -3.58
N ASP A 74 -43.86 6.44 -3.79
CA ASP A 74 -45.19 5.84 -3.67
C ASP A 74 -45.52 4.89 -4.83
N ALA A 75 -46.80 4.41 -4.90
CA ALA A 75 -47.21 3.46 -5.93
C ALA A 75 -47.12 4.03 -7.36
N ASP A 76 -47.21 5.36 -7.50
CA ASP A 76 -47.03 6.06 -8.78
C ASP A 76 -45.58 6.54 -9.01
N GLY A 77 -44.68 6.16 -8.14
CA GLY A 77 -43.26 6.58 -8.17
C GLY A 77 -43.02 7.99 -7.63
N ARG A 78 -44.03 8.67 -7.03
CA ARG A 78 -43.94 10.07 -6.59
C ARG A 78 -43.25 10.19 -5.25
N PHE A 79 -42.57 11.32 -5.03
CA PHE A 79 -41.99 11.74 -3.75
C PHE A 79 -42.06 13.28 -3.60
N SER A 80 -41.89 13.75 -2.36
CA SER A 80 -41.85 15.19 -2.08
C SER A 80 -41.06 15.45 -0.80
N PHE A 81 -40.26 16.53 -0.82
CA PHE A 81 -39.50 17.04 0.33
C PHE A 81 -39.71 18.54 0.51
N ARG A 82 -39.72 18.98 1.76
CA ARG A 82 -39.70 20.40 2.13
C ARG A 82 -38.64 20.62 3.21
N PHE A 83 -37.76 21.55 2.98
CA PHE A 83 -36.69 21.88 3.92
C PHE A 83 -36.28 23.34 3.81
N ASP A 84 -35.61 23.80 4.86
CA ASP A 84 -35.09 25.15 4.90
C ASP A 84 -33.60 25.13 4.47
N MET A 85 -33.25 26.00 3.52
CA MET A 85 -31.87 26.33 3.19
C MET A 85 -31.35 27.28 4.25
N ALA A 86 -30.42 26.79 5.06
CA ALA A 86 -29.74 27.65 6.03
C ALA A 86 -28.72 28.56 5.34
N SER A 87 -28.12 29.47 6.08
CA SER A 87 -27.02 30.32 5.61
C SER A 87 -25.68 29.58 5.56
N ASP A 88 -25.68 28.27 5.30
CA ASP A 88 -24.48 27.49 5.14
C ASP A 88 -24.05 27.45 3.67
N THR A 89 -22.76 27.19 3.42
CA THR A 89 -22.14 27.24 2.10
C THR A 89 -22.18 25.90 1.38
N HIS A 90 -23.04 24.99 1.79
CA HIS A 90 -23.21 23.66 1.20
C HIS A 90 -24.49 23.56 0.37
N CYS A 91 -24.40 22.94 -0.80
CA CYS A 91 -25.57 22.62 -1.58
C CYS A 91 -26.45 21.58 -0.84
N ARG A 92 -27.74 21.58 -1.16
CA ARG A 92 -28.62 20.47 -0.84
C ARG A 92 -28.81 19.60 -2.07
N PHE A 93 -29.05 18.34 -1.84
CA PHE A 93 -29.27 17.37 -2.91
C PHE A 93 -30.50 16.54 -2.61
N VAL A 94 -31.31 16.31 -3.65
CA VAL A 94 -32.30 15.24 -3.62
C VAL A 94 -31.73 14.09 -4.44
N VAL A 95 -31.58 12.93 -3.86
CA VAL A 95 -30.83 11.79 -4.40
C VAL A 95 -31.69 10.54 -4.36
N ILE A 96 -31.67 9.73 -5.41
CA ILE A 96 -32.21 8.37 -5.37
C ILE A 96 -31.14 7.36 -5.02
N THR A 97 -31.45 6.40 -4.16
CA THR A 97 -30.68 5.16 -4.04
C THR A 97 -31.07 4.24 -5.19
N ARG A 98 -30.24 4.17 -6.21
CA ARG A 98 -30.51 3.32 -7.37
C ARG A 98 -30.64 1.87 -6.96
N PRO A 99 -31.78 1.21 -7.18
CA PRO A 99 -32.00 -0.18 -6.76
C PRO A 99 -31.25 -1.16 -7.67
N SER A 100 -30.85 -2.33 -7.11
CA SER A 100 -30.33 -3.46 -7.90
C SER A 100 -31.34 -3.84 -9.00
N GLY A 101 -30.84 -4.21 -10.19
CA GLY A 101 -31.66 -4.54 -11.36
C GLY A 101 -32.05 -3.33 -12.22
N TYR A 102 -31.56 -2.14 -11.86
CA TYR A 102 -31.80 -0.92 -12.63
C TYR A 102 -30.50 -0.12 -12.82
N ARG A 103 -30.45 0.67 -13.90
CA ARG A 103 -29.46 1.74 -14.12
C ARG A 103 -30.19 3.06 -14.40
N SER A 104 -29.58 4.15 -14.02
CA SER A 104 -30.13 5.49 -14.31
C SER A 104 -29.94 5.83 -15.78
N THR A 105 -30.93 6.49 -16.38
CA THR A 105 -30.89 7.04 -17.74
C THR A 105 -30.47 8.50 -17.76
N GLY A 106 -30.48 9.16 -16.61
CA GLY A 106 -30.02 10.53 -16.36
C GLY A 106 -29.29 10.66 -15.02
N PRO A 107 -29.10 11.88 -14.51
CA PRO A 107 -28.55 12.10 -13.20
C PRO A 107 -29.37 11.39 -12.11
N PHE A 108 -28.70 10.82 -11.12
CA PHE A 108 -29.36 10.18 -9.96
C PHE A 108 -29.60 11.15 -8.80
N PHE A 109 -29.32 12.44 -9.01
CA PHE A 109 -29.54 13.50 -8.04
C PHE A 109 -29.95 14.81 -8.70
N LEU A 110 -30.69 15.62 -7.94
CA LEU A 110 -30.93 17.04 -8.21
C LEU A 110 -30.07 17.85 -7.25
N ARG A 111 -29.30 18.81 -7.78
CA ARG A 111 -28.53 19.77 -6.99
C ARG A 111 -29.34 21.04 -6.76
N ILE A 112 -29.37 21.52 -5.53
CA ILE A 112 -30.01 22.77 -5.09
C ILE A 112 -28.91 23.68 -4.55
N PRO A 113 -28.44 24.64 -5.36
CA PRO A 113 -27.35 25.53 -4.96
C PRO A 113 -27.71 26.41 -3.77
N PHE A 114 -26.80 26.67 -2.86
CA PHE A 114 -27.02 27.50 -1.69
C PHE A 114 -27.20 28.99 -2.05
N ALA A 115 -26.63 29.45 -3.17
CA ALA A 115 -26.69 30.83 -3.65
C ALA A 115 -27.82 31.08 -4.67
N ASP A 116 -28.78 30.16 -4.81
CA ASP A 116 -29.93 30.29 -5.69
C ASP A 116 -31.15 30.87 -4.96
N LYS A 117 -32.06 31.52 -5.71
CA LYS A 117 -33.31 32.08 -5.20
C LYS A 117 -34.53 31.20 -5.44
N GLN A 118 -34.39 30.18 -6.29
CA GLN A 118 -35.50 29.26 -6.61
C GLN A 118 -35.98 28.51 -5.35
N THR A 119 -37.28 28.37 -5.20
CA THR A 119 -37.91 27.70 -4.05
C THR A 119 -38.65 26.43 -4.41
N ASN A 120 -39.02 26.23 -5.69
CA ASN A 120 -39.71 25.03 -6.15
C ASN A 120 -38.88 24.33 -7.22
N TYR A 121 -38.66 23.03 -7.06
CA TYR A 121 -37.90 22.22 -7.97
C TYR A 121 -38.68 20.97 -8.36
N GLN A 122 -38.52 20.55 -9.62
CA GLN A 122 -38.98 19.28 -10.14
C GLN A 122 -37.77 18.34 -10.27
N ALA A 123 -37.90 17.10 -9.79
CA ALA A 123 -36.83 16.09 -9.82
C ALA A 123 -37.40 14.75 -10.31
N ASP A 124 -37.33 14.51 -11.60
CA ASP A 124 -37.76 13.24 -12.16
C ASP A 124 -36.56 12.37 -12.45
N PHE A 125 -36.60 11.09 -12.02
CA PHE A 125 -35.49 10.16 -12.13
C PHE A 125 -35.87 8.93 -12.95
N GLY A 126 -35.32 8.81 -14.16
CA GLY A 126 -35.52 7.69 -15.06
C GLY A 126 -34.61 6.51 -14.74
N LEU A 127 -35.20 5.34 -14.65
CA LEU A 127 -34.51 4.08 -14.43
C LEU A 127 -34.91 3.06 -15.50
N VAL A 128 -33.95 2.41 -16.12
CA VAL A 128 -34.16 1.31 -17.05
C VAL A 128 -33.67 0.00 -16.42
N LYS A 129 -34.35 -1.11 -16.77
CA LYS A 129 -33.94 -2.45 -16.27
C LYS A 129 -32.51 -2.77 -16.68
N ASP A 130 -31.74 -3.26 -15.72
CA ASP A 130 -30.35 -3.69 -15.89
C ASP A 130 -30.12 -5.05 -15.20
N PRO A 131 -30.31 -6.16 -15.93
CA PRO A 131 -30.14 -7.50 -15.36
C PRO A 131 -28.73 -7.77 -14.82
N LEU A 132 -27.71 -7.05 -15.32
CA LEU A 132 -26.35 -7.21 -14.83
C LEU A 132 -26.21 -6.73 -13.38
N SER A 133 -26.88 -5.63 -13.04
CA SER A 133 -26.86 -5.08 -11.69
C SER A 133 -27.70 -5.89 -10.67
N ALA A 134 -28.41 -6.91 -11.13
CA ALA A 134 -29.13 -7.85 -10.26
C ALA A 134 -28.30 -9.11 -9.89
N ARG A 135 -27.17 -9.34 -10.54
CA ARG A 135 -26.32 -10.52 -10.30
C ARG A 135 -25.69 -10.43 -8.92
N THR A 136 -25.86 -11.46 -8.10
CA THR A 136 -25.28 -11.54 -6.73
C THR A 136 -23.79 -11.82 -6.69
N ALA A 137 -23.18 -12.20 -7.82
CA ALA A 137 -21.75 -12.29 -8.00
C ALA A 137 -21.32 -11.28 -9.08
N PHE A 138 -20.48 -10.35 -8.72
CA PHE A 138 -19.99 -9.28 -9.61
C PHE A 138 -18.62 -8.78 -9.16
N SER A 139 -17.99 -8.00 -10.01
CA SER A 139 -16.73 -7.33 -9.67
C SER A 139 -16.80 -5.83 -9.95
N PHE A 140 -15.94 -5.08 -9.29
CA PHE A 140 -15.78 -3.64 -9.51
C PHE A 140 -14.34 -3.20 -9.20
N ILE A 141 -13.98 -2.01 -9.63
CA ILE A 141 -12.63 -1.47 -9.45
C ILE A 141 -12.64 -0.43 -8.33
N VAL A 142 -11.55 -0.38 -7.56
CA VAL A 142 -11.32 0.66 -6.54
C VAL A 142 -9.97 1.31 -6.78
N THR A 143 -9.96 2.63 -6.83
CA THR A 143 -8.76 3.46 -6.88
C THR A 143 -8.85 4.57 -5.83
N SER A 144 -7.73 5.21 -5.50
CA SER A 144 -7.71 6.30 -4.51
C SER A 144 -6.57 7.28 -4.77
N ASP A 145 -6.63 8.44 -4.08
CA ASP A 145 -5.49 9.34 -3.92
C ASP A 145 -4.81 9.71 -5.26
N SER A 146 -5.60 10.12 -6.23
CA SER A 146 -5.09 10.62 -7.52
C SER A 146 -4.21 11.85 -7.34
N GLN A 147 -4.61 12.79 -6.48
CA GLN A 147 -3.83 13.94 -5.97
C GLN A 147 -2.87 14.55 -7.00
N PHE A 148 -3.28 14.61 -8.25
CA PHE A 148 -2.47 15.21 -9.31
C PHE A 148 -2.52 16.75 -9.20
N SER A 149 -1.51 17.40 -9.73
CA SER A 149 -1.39 18.87 -9.76
C SER A 149 -0.95 19.40 -11.11
N ARG A 150 -0.61 18.51 -12.04
CA ARG A 150 -0.04 18.86 -13.34
C ARG A 150 -0.70 18.08 -14.47
N PRO A 151 -0.78 18.68 -15.69
CA PRO A 151 -1.35 18.00 -16.84
C PRO A 151 -0.76 16.62 -17.16
N GLU A 152 0.53 16.47 -16.96
CA GLU A 152 1.21 15.21 -17.28
C GLU A 152 0.84 14.10 -16.25
N GLU A 153 0.61 14.47 -14.98
CA GLU A 153 0.11 13.52 -13.96
C GLU A 153 -1.32 13.11 -14.31
N MET A 154 -2.14 14.08 -14.71
CA MET A 154 -3.51 13.84 -15.18
C MET A 154 -3.54 12.85 -16.34
N LEU A 155 -2.73 13.05 -17.38
CA LEU A 155 -2.70 12.16 -18.54
C LEU A 155 -2.35 10.71 -18.15
N ALA A 156 -1.36 10.53 -17.27
CA ALA A 156 -0.97 9.20 -16.84
C ALA A 156 -2.08 8.50 -16.02
N ILE A 157 -2.78 9.25 -15.16
CA ILE A 157 -3.90 8.70 -14.40
C ILE A 157 -5.09 8.41 -15.32
N ALA A 158 -5.34 9.26 -16.33
CA ALA A 158 -6.37 9.00 -17.33
C ALA A 158 -6.13 7.70 -18.10
N LYS A 159 -4.86 7.39 -18.44
CA LYS A 159 -4.52 6.07 -19.02
C LYS A 159 -4.80 4.92 -18.06
N ASP A 160 -4.53 5.08 -16.79
CA ASP A 160 -4.85 4.04 -15.81
C ASP A 160 -6.37 3.82 -15.71
N TYR A 161 -7.17 4.89 -15.75
CA TYR A 161 -8.63 4.77 -15.75
C TYR A 161 -9.15 4.09 -17.02
N ALA A 162 -8.55 4.39 -18.19
CA ALA A 162 -8.85 3.66 -19.42
C ALA A 162 -8.48 2.18 -19.28
N GLN A 163 -7.29 1.86 -18.76
CA GLN A 163 -6.87 0.48 -18.52
C GLN A 163 -7.81 -0.28 -17.59
N MET A 164 -8.32 0.37 -16.52
CA MET A 164 -9.26 -0.25 -15.60
C MET A 164 -10.56 -0.72 -16.29
N THR A 165 -10.91 -0.15 -17.44
CA THR A 165 -12.04 -0.60 -18.26
C THR A 165 -11.76 -1.84 -19.10
N GLU A 166 -10.50 -2.21 -19.25
CA GLU A 166 -10.05 -3.37 -20.04
C GLU A 166 -9.89 -4.62 -19.17
N VAL A 167 -10.13 -4.49 -17.83
CA VAL A 167 -10.05 -5.61 -16.90
C VAL A 167 -11.06 -6.68 -17.29
N SER A 168 -10.59 -7.91 -17.42
CA SER A 168 -11.41 -9.06 -17.74
C SER A 168 -12.50 -9.31 -16.69
N GLY A 169 -13.60 -9.98 -17.09
CA GLY A 169 -14.70 -10.25 -16.19
C GLY A 169 -15.65 -9.07 -15.95
N ASP A 170 -15.66 -8.10 -16.86
CA ASP A 170 -16.64 -7.01 -16.95
C ASP A 170 -16.92 -6.33 -15.60
N PRO A 171 -15.97 -5.59 -15.01
CA PRO A 171 -16.23 -4.88 -13.77
C PRO A 171 -17.38 -3.89 -13.95
N ALA A 172 -18.29 -3.88 -12.97
CA ALA A 172 -19.56 -3.15 -13.08
C ALA A 172 -19.39 -1.63 -13.03
N PHE A 173 -18.42 -1.15 -12.24
CA PHE A 173 -18.17 0.27 -12.01
C PHE A 173 -16.79 0.48 -11.37
N LEU A 174 -16.40 1.74 -11.20
CA LEU A 174 -15.21 2.18 -10.50
C LEU A 174 -15.61 3.04 -9.30
N VAL A 175 -14.99 2.81 -8.14
CA VAL A 175 -15.10 3.65 -6.95
C VAL A 175 -13.77 4.35 -6.72
N ALA A 176 -13.77 5.68 -6.79
CA ALA A 176 -12.61 6.52 -6.50
C ALA A 176 -12.72 7.07 -5.08
N VAL A 177 -11.95 6.49 -4.13
CA VAL A 177 -12.14 6.73 -2.70
C VAL A 177 -11.40 7.96 -2.17
N GLY A 178 -11.60 9.09 -2.83
CA GLY A 178 -11.22 10.42 -2.34
C GLY A 178 -9.79 10.85 -2.66
N ASP A 179 -9.49 12.10 -2.29
CA ASP A 179 -8.27 12.81 -2.65
C ASP A 179 -8.04 12.78 -4.17
N LEU A 180 -9.12 13.09 -4.90
CA LEU A 180 -9.19 13.05 -6.35
C LEU A 180 -8.26 14.07 -6.99
N THR A 181 -8.09 15.21 -6.32
CA THR A 181 -7.24 16.35 -6.70
C THR A 181 -6.19 16.63 -5.62
N MET A 182 -5.17 17.45 -5.92
CA MET A 182 -4.18 17.84 -4.92
C MET A 182 -4.67 18.93 -3.96
N SER A 183 -5.51 19.84 -4.43
CA SER A 183 -5.93 21.00 -3.65
C SER A 183 -7.38 21.42 -3.88
N GLY A 184 -8.09 20.79 -4.81
CA GLY A 184 -9.48 21.11 -5.13
C GLY A 184 -9.68 22.40 -5.90
N THR A 185 -8.66 22.90 -6.60
CA THR A 185 -8.79 24.11 -7.42
C THR A 185 -9.60 23.84 -8.69
N TYR A 186 -10.18 24.88 -9.26
CA TYR A 186 -11.03 24.75 -10.45
C TYR A 186 -10.29 24.10 -11.62
N ASP A 187 -9.04 24.45 -11.84
CA ASP A 187 -8.20 23.82 -12.88
C ASP A 187 -7.98 22.32 -12.62
N GLN A 188 -7.81 21.94 -11.37
CA GLN A 188 -7.65 20.54 -11.01
C GLN A 188 -8.96 19.75 -11.22
N TRP A 189 -10.12 20.35 -10.96
CA TRP A 189 -11.41 19.76 -11.29
C TRP A 189 -11.60 19.58 -12.80
N ASN A 190 -11.21 20.56 -13.62
CA ASN A 190 -11.23 20.43 -15.07
C ASN A 190 -10.33 19.28 -15.56
N MET A 191 -9.18 19.08 -14.93
CA MET A 191 -8.31 17.93 -15.19
C MET A 191 -8.94 16.62 -14.73
N TYR A 192 -9.62 16.61 -13.59
CA TYR A 192 -10.29 15.41 -13.07
C TYR A 192 -11.43 14.96 -13.98
N ASP A 193 -12.20 15.85 -14.52
CA ASP A 193 -13.25 15.52 -15.50
C ASP A 193 -12.68 14.70 -16.70
N ARG A 194 -11.46 15.01 -17.13
CA ARG A 194 -10.78 14.25 -18.19
C ARG A 194 -10.32 12.87 -17.72
N ILE A 195 -9.83 12.76 -16.50
CA ILE A 195 -9.48 11.46 -15.90
C ILE A 195 -10.74 10.60 -15.87
N ARG A 196 -11.82 11.14 -15.32
CA ARG A 196 -13.09 10.46 -15.18
C ARG A 196 -13.68 10.03 -16.52
N SER A 197 -13.58 10.90 -17.53
CA SER A 197 -14.06 10.63 -18.90
C SER A 197 -13.23 9.58 -19.65
N ALA A 198 -12.03 9.26 -19.20
CA ALA A 198 -11.23 8.18 -19.77
C ALA A 198 -11.74 6.78 -19.36
N SER A 199 -12.52 6.68 -18.29
CA SER A 199 -13.19 5.45 -17.88
C SER A 199 -14.45 5.23 -18.70
N LYS A 200 -14.63 4.01 -19.22
CA LYS A 200 -15.92 3.57 -19.80
C LYS A 200 -16.86 3.01 -18.73
N LEU A 201 -16.35 2.78 -17.52
CA LEU A 201 -17.15 2.34 -16.37
C LEU A 201 -17.81 3.55 -15.72
N PRO A 202 -19.03 3.41 -15.17
CA PRO A 202 -19.58 4.40 -14.24
C PRO A 202 -18.60 4.64 -13.08
N VAL A 203 -18.34 5.91 -12.73
CA VAL A 203 -17.42 6.28 -11.66
C VAL A 203 -18.20 6.85 -10.48
N TYR A 204 -18.03 6.27 -9.30
CA TYR A 204 -18.55 6.73 -8.02
C TYR A 204 -17.43 7.40 -7.26
N ASP A 205 -17.52 8.70 -7.11
CA ASP A 205 -16.50 9.54 -6.49
C ASP A 205 -16.79 9.77 -5.02
N VAL A 206 -15.80 9.58 -4.16
CA VAL A 206 -15.83 9.90 -2.74
C VAL A 206 -15.05 11.19 -2.51
N PHE A 207 -15.50 12.04 -1.62
CA PHE A 207 -14.76 13.24 -1.22
C PHE A 207 -13.57 12.86 -0.32
N GLY A 208 -12.40 13.46 -0.58
CA GLY A 208 -11.22 13.43 0.30
C GLY A 208 -10.77 14.83 0.70
N GLY A 209 -9.95 14.93 1.75
CA GLY A 209 -9.57 16.23 2.31
C GLY A 209 -8.85 17.17 1.34
N HIS A 210 -8.06 16.63 0.42
CA HIS A 210 -7.38 17.42 -0.60
C HIS A 210 -8.34 18.10 -1.58
N ASP A 211 -9.52 17.55 -1.77
CA ASP A 211 -10.54 18.02 -2.72
C ASP A 211 -11.20 19.36 -2.32
N GLY A 212 -11.05 19.77 -1.06
CA GLY A 212 -11.58 21.02 -0.52
C GLY A 212 -10.53 21.99 0.03
N ASN A 213 -9.26 21.73 -0.16
CA ASN A 213 -8.16 22.47 0.48
C ASN A 213 -7.98 23.91 -0.02
N CYS A 214 -8.40 24.26 -1.24
CA CYS A 214 -8.26 25.61 -1.80
C CYS A 214 -9.18 26.63 -1.13
N LEU A 215 -10.31 26.19 -0.60
CA LEU A 215 -11.30 27.06 0.02
C LEU A 215 -10.89 27.52 1.43
N LYS A 216 -11.32 28.74 1.81
CA LYS A 216 -11.11 29.32 3.13
C LYS A 216 -12.43 29.95 3.64
N PRO A 217 -13.11 29.34 4.61
CA PRO A 217 -12.76 28.06 5.27
C PRO A 217 -12.82 26.87 4.33
N ARG A 218 -12.12 25.78 4.68
CA ARG A 218 -12.14 24.52 3.93
C ARG A 218 -13.58 23.98 3.82
N SER A 219 -13.93 23.49 2.64
CA SER A 219 -15.32 23.06 2.36
C SER A 219 -15.37 22.05 1.22
N THR A 220 -16.46 21.30 1.13
CA THR A 220 -16.80 20.40 0.02
C THR A 220 -17.40 21.14 -1.17
N ALA A 221 -17.58 22.47 -1.12
CA ALA A 221 -18.42 23.20 -2.06
C ALA A 221 -18.01 23.02 -3.55
N TYR A 222 -16.72 23.08 -3.90
CA TYR A 222 -16.31 22.82 -5.30
C TYR A 222 -16.56 21.39 -5.74
N TYR A 223 -16.35 20.40 -4.86
CA TYR A 223 -16.74 19.03 -5.12
C TYR A 223 -18.24 18.93 -5.37
N GLU A 224 -19.07 19.57 -4.54
CA GLU A 224 -20.52 19.59 -4.69
C GLU A 224 -20.97 20.19 -6.03
N PHE A 225 -20.27 21.22 -6.51
CA PHE A 225 -20.58 21.83 -7.82
C PHE A 225 -20.07 21.00 -9.02
N ARG A 226 -18.93 20.32 -8.88
CA ARG A 226 -18.29 19.61 -9.99
C ARG A 226 -18.71 18.15 -10.09
N VAL A 227 -18.79 17.47 -8.98
CA VAL A 227 -19.04 16.03 -8.90
C VAL A 227 -20.50 15.76 -8.53
N GLY A 228 -20.92 16.21 -7.36
CA GLY A 228 -22.29 15.97 -6.87
C GLY A 228 -22.38 15.85 -5.35
N PRO A 229 -23.35 15.06 -4.85
CA PRO A 229 -23.55 14.90 -3.42
C PRO A 229 -22.31 14.31 -2.76
N PRO A 230 -21.84 14.89 -1.65
CA PRO A 230 -20.64 14.38 -0.95
C PRO A 230 -20.92 13.11 -0.14
N TYR A 231 -22.17 12.73 0.00
CA TYR A 231 -22.63 11.48 0.59
C TYR A 231 -23.92 10.99 -0.07
N TYR A 232 -23.99 9.70 -0.35
CA TYR A 232 -25.15 9.04 -0.97
C TYR A 232 -24.98 7.51 -0.93
N SER A 233 -26.04 6.79 -1.37
CA SER A 233 -26.04 5.33 -1.46
C SER A 233 -26.55 4.84 -2.81
N TRP A 234 -26.22 3.60 -3.14
CA TRP A 234 -26.74 2.87 -4.29
C TRP A 234 -26.73 1.37 -4.04
N ASP A 235 -27.59 0.62 -4.71
CA ASP A 235 -27.60 -0.83 -4.64
C ASP A 235 -27.06 -1.46 -5.92
N TYR A 236 -26.30 -2.53 -5.76
CA TYR A 236 -25.83 -3.35 -6.87
C TYR A 236 -25.65 -4.80 -6.41
N GLY A 237 -26.20 -5.76 -7.18
CA GLY A 237 -26.05 -7.18 -6.87
C GLY A 237 -26.63 -7.61 -5.51
N GLY A 238 -27.63 -6.92 -5.00
CA GLY A 238 -28.18 -7.15 -3.67
C GLY A 238 -27.31 -6.62 -2.53
N VAL A 239 -26.30 -5.84 -2.83
CA VAL A 239 -25.43 -5.16 -1.86
C VAL A 239 -25.74 -3.68 -1.84
N HIS A 240 -25.85 -3.11 -0.65
CA HIS A 240 -26.01 -1.68 -0.44
C HIS A 240 -24.64 -1.01 -0.29
N PHE A 241 -24.34 -0.07 -1.17
CA PHE A 241 -23.14 0.75 -1.11
C PHE A 241 -23.51 2.09 -0.48
N VAL A 242 -22.74 2.50 0.51
CA VAL A 242 -22.92 3.79 1.17
C VAL A 242 -21.61 4.54 1.22
N GLN A 243 -21.63 5.81 0.82
CA GLN A 243 -20.46 6.68 0.93
C GLN A 243 -20.78 7.96 1.69
N PHE A 244 -19.79 8.48 2.43
CA PHE A 244 -19.92 9.71 3.20
C PHE A 244 -18.57 10.34 3.55
N VAL A 245 -18.59 11.62 3.90
CA VAL A 245 -17.41 12.40 4.27
C VAL A 245 -16.96 12.04 5.68
N THR A 246 -15.73 11.62 5.82
CA THR A 246 -15.09 11.31 7.12
C THR A 246 -14.25 12.46 7.68
N GLU A 247 -13.80 13.38 6.83
CA GLU A 247 -13.08 14.58 7.24
C GLU A 247 -14.07 15.70 7.59
N LEU A 248 -14.76 15.53 8.71
CA LEU A 248 -15.91 16.36 9.10
C LEU A 248 -15.62 17.85 9.20
N HIS A 249 -14.36 18.27 9.32
CA HIS A 249 -13.98 19.67 9.34
C HIS A 249 -14.18 20.41 7.99
N TYR A 250 -14.48 19.67 6.90
CA TYR A 250 -14.88 20.24 5.61
C TYR A 250 -16.39 20.48 5.52
N LEU A 251 -17.17 19.97 6.46
CA LEU A 251 -18.60 20.19 6.57
C LEU A 251 -18.90 21.24 7.66
N SER A 252 -19.81 22.15 7.39
CA SER A 252 -20.38 23.02 8.42
C SER A 252 -21.11 22.21 9.50
N PRO A 253 -21.30 22.71 10.73
CA PRO A 253 -22.03 21.98 11.74
C PRO A 253 -23.43 21.51 11.30
N PRO A 254 -24.26 22.31 10.59
CA PRO A 254 -25.53 21.82 10.04
C PRO A 254 -25.35 20.71 9.01
N ALA A 255 -24.33 20.80 8.13
CA ALA A 255 -24.08 19.77 7.12
C ALA A 255 -23.64 18.44 7.73
N ARG A 256 -22.85 18.47 8.82
CA ARG A 256 -22.48 17.28 9.59
C ARG A 256 -23.72 16.60 10.20
N ALA A 257 -24.56 17.40 10.82
CA ALA A 257 -25.80 16.89 11.43
C ALA A 257 -26.73 16.26 10.38
N ARG A 258 -26.84 16.88 9.20
CA ARG A 258 -27.61 16.31 8.08
C ARG A 258 -27.02 14.98 7.61
N GLN A 259 -25.71 14.92 7.36
CA GLN A 259 -25.05 13.69 6.95
C GLN A 259 -25.27 12.55 7.96
N GLN A 260 -25.14 12.85 9.25
CA GLN A 260 -25.37 11.85 10.30
C GLN A 260 -26.82 11.36 10.32
N ALA A 261 -27.78 12.30 10.24
CA ALA A 261 -29.21 11.95 10.19
C ALA A 261 -29.55 11.10 8.97
N TRP A 262 -29.02 11.48 7.81
CA TRP A 262 -29.17 10.72 6.58
C TRP A 262 -28.60 9.30 6.71
N LEU A 263 -27.34 9.14 7.18
CA LEU A 263 -26.68 7.84 7.27
C LEU A 263 -27.49 6.86 8.15
N GLU A 264 -28.01 7.35 9.27
CA GLU A 264 -28.84 6.54 10.16
C GLU A 264 -30.21 6.21 9.54
N ALA A 265 -30.81 7.15 8.79
CA ALA A 265 -32.09 6.93 8.10
C ALA A 265 -31.93 5.96 6.92
N ASP A 266 -30.86 6.10 6.14
CA ASP A 266 -30.53 5.27 4.98
C ASP A 266 -30.31 3.81 5.40
N LEU A 267 -29.44 3.59 6.39
CA LEU A 267 -29.19 2.25 6.92
C LEU A 267 -30.45 1.64 7.59
N ARG A 268 -31.37 2.43 8.15
CA ARG A 268 -32.64 1.91 8.68
C ARG A 268 -33.63 1.54 7.58
N ALA A 269 -33.56 2.19 6.43
CA ALA A 269 -34.53 2.01 5.35
C ALA A 269 -34.28 0.70 4.55
N ILE A 270 -33.11 0.09 4.64
CA ILE A 270 -32.78 -1.18 3.98
C ILE A 270 -33.01 -2.38 4.90
N PRO A 271 -33.22 -3.61 4.36
CA PRO A 271 -33.31 -4.84 5.15
C PRO A 271 -32.07 -5.04 6.05
N LYS A 272 -32.26 -5.57 7.26
CA LYS A 272 -31.15 -5.75 8.21
C LYS A 272 -30.07 -6.72 7.72
N ASP A 273 -30.48 -7.75 7.00
CA ASP A 273 -29.62 -8.79 6.43
C ASP A 273 -28.97 -8.38 5.10
N MET A 274 -29.42 -7.26 4.50
CA MET A 274 -28.79 -6.74 3.28
C MET A 274 -27.33 -6.39 3.56
N PRO A 275 -26.38 -6.98 2.82
CA PRO A 275 -24.98 -6.70 3.00
C PRO A 275 -24.64 -5.26 2.59
N VAL A 276 -23.72 -4.64 3.32
CA VAL A 276 -23.32 -3.24 3.10
C VAL A 276 -21.81 -3.17 2.80
N ILE A 277 -21.45 -2.39 1.80
CA ILE A 277 -20.07 -1.95 1.53
C ILE A 277 -20.01 -0.45 1.78
N VAL A 278 -19.03 -0.04 2.59
CA VAL A 278 -18.83 1.36 2.98
C VAL A 278 -17.67 1.95 2.20
N ALA A 279 -17.86 3.08 1.55
CA ALA A 279 -16.81 3.81 0.84
C ALA A 279 -16.58 5.17 1.51
N THR A 280 -15.37 5.40 1.99
CA THR A 280 -14.97 6.66 2.61
C THR A 280 -13.51 6.95 2.30
N HIS A 281 -13.10 8.20 2.37
CA HIS A 281 -11.69 8.49 2.15
C HIS A 281 -10.84 8.07 3.36
N TYR A 282 -11.21 8.51 4.56
CA TYR A 282 -10.49 8.15 5.78
C TYR A 282 -11.03 6.83 6.37
N PRO A 283 -10.16 5.88 6.75
CA PRO A 283 -10.60 4.64 7.38
C PRO A 283 -11.34 4.89 8.70
N LEU A 284 -12.47 4.23 8.87
CA LEU A 284 -13.31 4.30 10.08
C LEU A 284 -12.67 3.57 11.26
N GLY A 285 -13.01 3.97 12.47
CA GLY A 285 -12.64 3.28 13.71
C GLY A 285 -13.40 1.95 13.89
N ALA A 286 -12.84 1.01 14.68
CA ALA A 286 -13.49 -0.28 14.94
C ALA A 286 -14.84 -0.10 15.65
N GLN A 287 -14.98 0.91 16.51
CA GLN A 287 -16.23 1.20 17.21
C GLN A 287 -17.39 1.37 16.23
N TRP A 288 -17.17 2.04 15.09
CA TRP A 288 -18.20 2.22 14.08
C TRP A 288 -18.73 0.88 13.55
N PHE A 289 -17.84 -0.08 13.30
CA PHE A 289 -18.21 -1.42 12.83
C PHE A 289 -18.89 -2.24 13.94
N ASP A 290 -18.39 -2.15 15.16
CA ASP A 290 -18.92 -2.86 16.32
C ASP A 290 -20.38 -2.41 16.63
N GLU A 291 -20.66 -1.11 16.55
CA GLU A 291 -22.02 -0.55 16.69
C GLU A 291 -22.95 -1.06 15.59
N ARG A 292 -22.49 -1.15 14.34
CA ARG A 292 -23.29 -1.67 13.21
C ARG A 292 -23.53 -3.16 13.33
N LYS A 293 -22.51 -3.93 13.74
CA LYS A 293 -22.65 -5.35 14.06
C LYS A 293 -23.64 -5.57 15.22
N ALA A 294 -23.55 -4.78 16.27
CA ALA A 294 -24.49 -4.85 17.41
C ALA A 294 -25.94 -4.54 17.01
N SER A 295 -26.14 -3.69 16.01
CA SER A 295 -27.45 -3.40 15.41
C SER A 295 -27.93 -4.45 14.40
N GLY A 296 -27.17 -5.52 14.20
CA GLY A 296 -27.48 -6.60 13.26
C GLY A 296 -27.13 -6.29 11.81
N ARG A 297 -26.33 -5.26 11.51
CA ARG A 297 -25.89 -4.94 10.16
C ARG A 297 -24.71 -5.79 9.71
N ARG A 298 -24.80 -6.33 8.48
CA ARG A 298 -23.76 -7.09 7.84
C ARG A 298 -22.90 -6.16 6.98
N ILE A 299 -21.76 -5.69 7.51
CA ILE A 299 -20.79 -4.93 6.74
C ILE A 299 -19.81 -5.91 6.09
N LEU A 300 -19.71 -5.91 4.76
CA LEU A 300 -18.80 -6.78 4.01
C LEU A 300 -17.37 -6.28 4.04
N CYS A 301 -17.17 -4.99 3.77
CA CYS A 301 -15.87 -4.33 3.83
C CYS A 301 -16.03 -2.81 3.85
N GLN A 302 -14.95 -2.13 4.18
CA GLN A 302 -14.77 -0.71 3.91
C GLN A 302 -13.75 -0.52 2.78
N LEU A 303 -14.05 0.37 1.86
CA LEU A 303 -13.14 0.88 0.84
C LEU A 303 -12.59 2.22 1.34
N ALA A 304 -11.26 2.39 1.35
CA ALA A 304 -10.63 3.60 1.87
C ALA A 304 -9.33 3.97 1.12
N GLY A 305 -8.90 5.20 1.32
CA GLY A 305 -7.64 5.77 0.82
C GLY A 305 -6.82 6.42 1.94
N HIS A 306 -6.37 7.66 1.72
CA HIS A 306 -5.73 8.57 2.68
C HIS A 306 -4.33 8.17 3.16
N TRP A 307 -4.12 6.91 3.51
CA TRP A 307 -2.85 6.46 4.07
C TRP A 307 -1.78 6.16 3.02
N HIS A 308 -2.11 6.20 1.74
CA HIS A 308 -1.19 5.92 0.63
C HIS A 308 -0.45 4.58 0.80
N VAL A 309 -1.14 3.58 1.26
CA VAL A 309 -0.62 2.23 1.48
C VAL A 309 -1.57 1.20 0.90
N VAL A 310 -1.05 0.03 0.61
CA VAL A 310 -1.88 -1.11 0.26
C VAL A 310 -2.17 -1.91 1.52
N GLN A 311 -3.43 -2.08 1.86
CA GLN A 311 -3.84 -2.85 3.03
C GLN A 311 -5.20 -3.51 2.80
N ALA A 312 -5.36 -4.71 3.36
CA ALA A 312 -6.62 -5.40 3.50
C ALA A 312 -6.81 -5.90 4.95
N GLY A 313 -6.38 -5.09 5.91
CA GLY A 313 -6.50 -5.39 7.34
C GLY A 313 -7.94 -5.33 7.81
N GLY A 314 -8.31 -6.18 8.76
CA GLY A 314 -9.64 -6.18 9.36
C GLY A 314 -9.76 -5.26 10.56
N ARG A 315 -10.88 -4.59 10.68
CA ARG A 315 -11.36 -3.98 11.92
C ARG A 315 -12.29 -4.96 12.58
N GLY A 316 -11.77 -5.72 13.54
CA GLY A 316 -12.46 -6.93 13.96
C GLY A 316 -12.52 -7.94 12.81
N GLU A 317 -13.73 -8.30 12.39
CA GLU A 317 -13.96 -9.23 11.27
C GLU A 317 -14.17 -8.53 9.92
N VAL A 318 -14.29 -7.19 9.90
CA VAL A 318 -14.58 -6.42 8.69
C VAL A 318 -13.29 -6.00 8.00
N PRO A 319 -13.04 -6.44 6.75
CA PRO A 319 -11.89 -6.01 5.97
C PRO A 319 -11.95 -4.49 5.67
N VAL A 320 -10.86 -3.79 5.96
CA VAL A 320 -10.65 -2.41 5.51
C VAL A 320 -9.66 -2.45 4.35
N LEU A 321 -10.15 -2.16 3.16
CA LEU A 321 -9.40 -2.21 1.92
C LEU A 321 -8.86 -0.82 1.62
N ILE A 322 -7.59 -0.58 1.95
CA ILE A 322 -6.92 0.65 1.57
C ILE A 322 -6.22 0.41 0.23
N SER A 323 -6.52 1.26 -0.73
CA SER A 323 -5.93 1.18 -2.07
C SER A 323 -4.67 2.01 -2.16
N ALA A 324 -3.70 1.54 -2.96
CA ALA A 324 -2.52 2.32 -3.29
C ALA A 324 -2.92 3.60 -4.05
N PRO A 325 -2.19 4.70 -3.86
CA PRO A 325 -2.50 5.93 -4.55
C PRO A 325 -2.34 5.80 -6.05
N ALA A 326 -3.32 6.25 -6.81
CA ALA A 326 -3.28 6.25 -8.27
C ALA A 326 -2.11 7.09 -8.82
N ARG A 327 -1.62 8.05 -8.05
CA ARG A 327 -0.44 8.85 -8.44
C ARG A 327 0.91 8.16 -8.23
N GLY A 328 0.96 6.94 -7.70
CA GLY A 328 2.19 6.19 -7.49
C GLY A 328 3.12 6.72 -6.40
N ARG A 329 2.60 7.50 -5.45
CA ARG A 329 3.34 8.03 -4.30
C ARG A 329 2.74 7.47 -3.03
N ASP A 330 3.02 6.26 -2.73
CA ASP A 330 2.74 5.80 -1.39
C ASP A 330 4.01 5.82 -0.52
N TRP A 331 3.83 5.53 0.74
CA TRP A 331 4.87 5.45 1.77
C TRP A 331 5.80 4.24 1.57
N GLY A 332 6.30 4.05 0.35
CA GLY A 332 7.17 2.96 -0.05
C GLY A 332 6.57 2.04 -1.09
N ALA A 333 5.32 2.24 -1.54
CA ALA A 333 4.81 1.48 -2.64
C ALA A 333 5.47 1.87 -3.95
N TYR A 334 5.56 0.89 -4.74
CA TYR A 334 6.40 0.84 -5.89
C TYR A 334 5.77 1.43 -7.14
N SER A 335 4.45 1.35 -7.27
CA SER A 335 3.78 1.70 -8.51
C SER A 335 2.34 2.12 -8.25
N ARG A 336 1.79 2.80 -9.23
CA ARG A 336 0.36 3.04 -9.34
C ARG A 336 -0.35 1.70 -9.36
N ALA A 337 -1.38 1.57 -8.55
CA ALA A 337 -2.13 0.35 -8.47
C ALA A 337 -3.62 0.64 -8.22
N TYR A 338 -4.45 -0.34 -8.51
CA TYR A 338 -5.87 -0.34 -8.22
C TYR A 338 -6.28 -1.70 -7.70
N ARG A 339 -7.42 -1.78 -7.03
CA ARG A 339 -7.99 -3.06 -6.61
C ARG A 339 -9.08 -3.48 -7.56
N TRP A 340 -9.06 -4.76 -7.91
CA TRP A 340 -10.18 -5.45 -8.49
C TRP A 340 -10.88 -6.22 -7.38
N VAL A 341 -12.12 -5.81 -7.08
CA VAL A 341 -12.91 -6.34 -5.97
C VAL A 341 -13.96 -7.28 -6.50
N HIS A 342 -13.99 -8.49 -5.99
CA HIS A 342 -14.96 -9.52 -6.32
C HIS A 342 -15.91 -9.71 -5.15
N VAL A 343 -17.20 -9.53 -5.40
CA VAL A 343 -18.27 -9.76 -4.44
C VAL A 343 -18.99 -11.05 -4.80
N THR A 344 -19.19 -11.90 -3.80
CA THR A 344 -19.98 -13.13 -3.90
C THR A 344 -20.88 -13.24 -2.67
N PRO A 345 -21.87 -14.13 -2.66
CA PRO A 345 -22.67 -14.39 -1.45
C PRO A 345 -21.81 -14.79 -0.23
N GLN A 346 -20.61 -15.37 -0.45
CA GLN A 346 -19.69 -15.78 0.60
C GLN A 346 -18.89 -14.63 1.19
N GLY A 347 -18.74 -13.52 0.47
CA GLY A 347 -17.99 -12.35 0.93
C GLY A 347 -17.25 -11.62 -0.18
N VAL A 348 -16.16 -10.94 0.22
CA VAL A 348 -15.34 -10.10 -0.66
C VAL A 348 -13.95 -10.69 -0.80
N ARG A 349 -13.49 -10.82 -2.04
CA ARG A 349 -12.09 -11.09 -2.39
C ARG A 349 -11.53 -9.91 -3.19
N THR A 350 -10.23 -9.64 -3.08
CA THR A 350 -9.60 -8.58 -3.85
C THR A 350 -8.31 -9.06 -4.48
N ASP A 351 -8.05 -8.54 -5.68
CA ASP A 351 -6.76 -8.64 -6.36
C ASP A 351 -6.19 -7.24 -6.53
N LEU A 352 -4.92 -7.06 -6.16
CA LEU A 352 -4.23 -5.81 -6.41
C LEU A 352 -3.62 -5.84 -7.81
N ARG A 353 -3.86 -4.80 -8.58
CA ARG A 353 -3.40 -4.66 -9.96
C ARG A 353 -2.44 -3.49 -10.07
N ILE A 354 -1.29 -3.73 -10.68
CA ILE A 354 -0.29 -2.70 -10.94
C ILE A 354 -0.57 -2.08 -12.30
N ALA A 355 -0.90 -0.79 -12.30
CA ALA A 355 -1.22 -0.06 -13.52
C ALA A 355 -0.03 -0.03 -14.49
N GLY A 356 -0.32 -0.15 -15.78
CA GLY A 356 0.69 -0.12 -16.85
C GLY A 356 1.48 -1.41 -17.05
N GLN A 357 1.20 -2.47 -16.29
CA GLN A 357 1.87 -3.77 -16.45
C GLN A 357 1.03 -4.70 -17.34
N TYR A 358 1.39 -4.84 -18.59
CA TYR A 358 0.74 -5.74 -19.55
C TYR A 358 1.67 -6.89 -19.93
N GLN A 359 1.14 -8.10 -19.99
CA GLN A 359 1.81 -9.29 -20.51
C GLN A 359 3.27 -9.46 -20.08
N ARG A 360 3.51 -9.28 -18.80
CA ARG A 360 4.82 -9.51 -18.22
C ARG A 360 5.06 -11.01 -18.04
N LEU A 361 6.13 -11.51 -18.64
CA LEU A 361 6.59 -12.89 -18.49
C LEU A 361 8.10 -12.88 -18.38
N ASP A 362 8.63 -13.16 -17.18
CA ASP A 362 10.07 -13.16 -16.91
C ASP A 362 10.48 -14.49 -16.29
N LEU A 363 11.46 -15.16 -16.86
CA LEU A 363 12.20 -16.24 -16.20
C LEU A 363 13.24 -15.62 -15.26
N ILE A 364 13.02 -15.77 -13.96
CA ILE A 364 13.88 -15.17 -12.95
C ILE A 364 14.94 -16.18 -12.46
N ALA A 365 14.50 -17.37 -12.08
CA ALA A 365 15.37 -18.49 -11.77
C ALA A 365 15.06 -19.68 -12.68
N PRO A 366 16.08 -20.39 -13.18
CA PRO A 366 17.50 -20.15 -12.98
C PRO A 366 17.97 -18.83 -13.63
N GLY A 367 19.00 -18.20 -13.03
CA GLY A 367 19.69 -17.07 -13.61
C GLY A 367 20.41 -17.44 -14.92
N PRO A 368 21.16 -16.50 -15.54
CA PRO A 368 21.94 -16.77 -16.75
C PRO A 368 22.97 -17.89 -16.57
N THR A 369 23.44 -18.08 -15.33
CA THR A 369 24.31 -19.19 -14.93
C THR A 369 23.72 -19.88 -13.71
N THR A 370 23.77 -21.21 -13.69
CA THR A 370 23.30 -22.04 -12.57
C THR A 370 24.21 -23.26 -12.39
N LEU A 371 23.92 -24.04 -11.35
CA LEU A 371 24.69 -25.22 -10.99
C LEU A 371 24.04 -26.51 -11.49
N THR A 372 24.81 -27.60 -11.55
CA THR A 372 24.25 -28.96 -11.69
C THR A 372 23.44 -29.36 -10.44
N GLY A 373 22.54 -30.31 -10.60
CA GLY A 373 21.63 -30.79 -9.54
C GLY A 373 20.35 -29.98 -9.41
N PRO A 374 19.55 -30.21 -8.36
CA PRO A 374 18.25 -29.57 -8.21
C PRO A 374 18.34 -28.04 -8.09
N GLN A 375 17.66 -27.34 -8.97
CA GLN A 375 17.63 -25.87 -9.05
C GLN A 375 16.19 -25.35 -8.98
N PRO A 376 15.91 -24.24 -8.29
CA PRO A 376 14.59 -23.63 -8.34
C PRO A 376 14.31 -23.01 -9.71
N VAL A 377 13.04 -23.08 -10.13
CA VAL A 377 12.51 -22.30 -11.24
C VAL A 377 11.52 -21.31 -10.68
N LEU A 378 11.71 -20.04 -11.01
CA LEU A 378 10.75 -18.97 -10.73
C LEU A 378 10.49 -18.19 -12.01
N ALA A 379 9.23 -18.13 -12.39
CA ALA A 379 8.74 -17.22 -13.39
C ALA A 379 7.84 -16.16 -12.73
N LEU A 380 7.94 -14.93 -13.21
CA LEU A 380 6.97 -13.88 -12.93
C LEU A 380 6.08 -13.75 -14.16
N ALA A 381 4.80 -14.08 -14.01
CA ALA A 381 3.81 -13.94 -15.06
C ALA A 381 2.65 -13.11 -14.53
N TYR A 382 2.37 -11.99 -15.21
CA TYR A 382 1.43 -11.00 -14.72
C TYR A 382 0.89 -10.13 -15.87
N ASP A 383 -0.38 -9.80 -15.77
CA ASP A 383 -1.05 -8.77 -16.58
C ASP A 383 -2.02 -7.98 -15.69
N ALA A 384 -2.05 -6.66 -15.84
CA ALA A 384 -2.91 -5.81 -15.01
C ALA A 384 -4.41 -6.01 -15.31
N THR A 385 -4.74 -6.43 -16.53
CA THR A 385 -6.13 -6.51 -17.01
C THR A 385 -6.65 -7.93 -17.13
N ARG A 386 -5.77 -8.95 -17.14
CA ARG A 386 -6.12 -10.35 -17.35
C ARG A 386 -5.54 -11.26 -16.26
N LEU A 387 -6.17 -12.41 -16.08
CA LEU A 387 -5.65 -13.45 -15.19
C LEU A 387 -4.75 -14.40 -15.98
N VAL A 388 -3.55 -14.63 -15.48
CA VAL A 388 -2.69 -15.70 -15.99
C VAL A 388 -3.23 -17.03 -15.48
N HIS A 389 -3.59 -17.91 -16.41
CA HIS A 389 -4.23 -19.20 -16.10
C HIS A 389 -3.21 -20.32 -15.88
N ALA A 390 -2.14 -20.34 -16.66
CA ALA A 390 -1.13 -21.38 -16.59
C ALA A 390 0.24 -20.86 -17.06
N VAL A 391 1.31 -21.43 -16.50
CA VAL A 391 2.68 -21.19 -16.96
C VAL A 391 3.42 -22.52 -17.09
N GLY A 392 3.80 -22.86 -18.31
CA GLY A 392 4.66 -23.99 -18.61
C GLY A 392 6.12 -23.55 -18.72
N CYS A 393 7.04 -24.42 -18.33
CA CYS A 393 8.47 -24.24 -18.50
C CYS A 393 9.07 -25.40 -19.31
N GLY A 394 9.46 -25.13 -20.53
CA GLY A 394 10.16 -26.07 -21.41
C GLY A 394 11.68 -25.98 -21.22
N ILE A 395 12.33 -27.09 -21.03
CA ILE A 395 13.77 -27.20 -20.76
C ILE A 395 14.40 -28.13 -21.78
N VAL A 396 15.41 -27.66 -22.49
CA VAL A 396 16.15 -28.44 -23.51
C VAL A 396 17.63 -28.44 -23.15
N GLY A 397 18.13 -29.63 -22.78
CA GLY A 397 19.52 -29.87 -22.47
C GLY A 397 20.38 -30.19 -23.72
N PRO A 398 21.64 -30.56 -23.53
CA PRO A 398 22.57 -30.82 -24.63
C PRO A 398 22.17 -32.00 -25.51
N THR A 399 21.35 -32.93 -25.01
CA THR A 399 20.81 -34.06 -25.80
C THR A 399 19.73 -33.66 -26.78
N GLY A 400 19.27 -32.40 -26.73
CA GLY A 400 18.19 -31.91 -27.57
C GLY A 400 16.79 -32.38 -27.21
N ARG A 401 16.64 -33.28 -26.23
CA ARG A 401 15.33 -33.79 -25.78
C ARG A 401 14.63 -32.71 -24.93
N PRO A 402 13.40 -32.30 -25.28
CA PRO A 402 12.66 -31.38 -24.47
C PRO A 402 12.10 -32.07 -23.22
N ASN A 403 12.20 -31.38 -22.08
CA ASN A 403 11.53 -31.75 -20.84
C ASN A 403 10.66 -30.55 -20.46
N GLY A 404 9.38 -30.77 -20.17
CA GLY A 404 8.42 -29.71 -19.79
C GLY A 404 7.94 -29.93 -18.37
N ILE A 405 7.84 -28.85 -17.63
CA ILE A 405 7.22 -28.80 -16.31
C ILE A 405 6.12 -27.74 -16.28
N MET A 406 5.02 -28.05 -15.65
CA MET A 406 4.01 -27.03 -15.31
C MET A 406 4.42 -26.37 -14.00
N LEU A 407 4.52 -25.06 -14.01
CA LEU A 407 4.82 -24.28 -12.82
C LEU A 407 3.57 -24.14 -11.97
N GLN A 408 3.74 -24.14 -10.65
CA GLN A 408 2.67 -23.91 -9.71
C GLN A 408 2.60 -22.40 -9.36
N GLN A 409 1.41 -21.84 -9.46
CA GLN A 409 1.19 -20.48 -8.98
C GLN A 409 1.37 -20.43 -7.46
N LYS A 410 2.22 -19.52 -7.02
CA LYS A 410 2.48 -19.24 -5.61
C LYS A 410 2.46 -17.72 -5.42
N GLY A 411 1.38 -17.21 -4.87
CA GLY A 411 1.14 -15.76 -4.82
C GLY A 411 0.61 -15.19 -6.14
N ASP A 412 0.48 -13.86 -6.24
CA ASP A 412 -0.24 -13.20 -7.34
C ASP A 412 0.53 -13.24 -8.67
N TRP A 413 1.87 -13.24 -8.63
CA TRP A 413 2.73 -13.10 -9.82
C TRP A 413 3.72 -14.23 -9.99
N SER A 414 3.98 -14.99 -8.94
CA SER A 414 5.07 -15.97 -8.87
C SER A 414 4.59 -17.35 -9.26
N TRP A 415 5.31 -17.98 -10.20
CA TRP A 415 5.09 -19.32 -10.67
C TRP A 415 6.34 -20.15 -10.45
N CYS A 416 6.25 -21.18 -9.63
CA CYS A 416 7.40 -21.91 -9.08
C CYS A 416 7.45 -23.35 -9.58
N GLY A 417 8.68 -23.83 -9.76
CA GLY A 417 8.96 -25.21 -10.09
C GLY A 417 10.40 -25.60 -9.75
N ARG A 418 10.83 -26.76 -10.18
CA ARG A 418 12.22 -27.24 -10.03
C ARG A 418 12.66 -27.99 -11.30
N PHE A 419 13.94 -27.86 -11.62
CA PHE A 419 14.61 -28.72 -12.60
C PHE A 419 15.97 -29.14 -12.07
N ALA A 420 16.52 -30.23 -12.60
CA ALA A 420 17.78 -30.79 -12.15
C ALA A 420 18.69 -31.06 -13.37
N PRO A 421 19.49 -30.09 -13.80
CA PRO A 421 20.45 -30.30 -14.88
C PRO A 421 21.61 -31.20 -14.39
N GLU A 422 21.81 -32.32 -15.06
CA GLU A 422 22.87 -33.28 -14.71
C GLU A 422 24.21 -32.97 -15.37
N VAL A 423 24.17 -32.30 -16.52
CA VAL A 423 25.31 -32.04 -17.36
C VAL A 423 25.62 -30.56 -17.47
N ALA A 424 26.89 -30.21 -17.20
CA ALA A 424 27.40 -28.85 -17.44
C ALA A 424 27.44 -28.56 -18.95
N SER A 425 26.62 -27.63 -19.40
CA SER A 425 26.48 -27.25 -20.78
C SER A 425 25.64 -25.98 -20.92
N GLN A 426 25.39 -25.58 -22.15
CA GLN A 426 24.33 -24.61 -22.48
C GLN A 426 22.97 -25.33 -22.54
N TRP A 427 22.01 -24.80 -21.82
CA TRP A 427 20.63 -25.28 -21.78
C TRP A 427 19.72 -24.17 -22.31
N ARG A 428 18.63 -24.54 -22.95
CA ARG A 428 17.58 -23.60 -23.37
C ARG A 428 16.38 -23.77 -22.45
N VAL A 429 15.98 -22.68 -21.81
CA VAL A 429 14.81 -22.64 -20.92
C VAL A 429 13.79 -21.68 -21.50
N GLY A 430 12.59 -22.15 -21.67
CA GLY A 430 11.49 -21.39 -22.23
C GLY A 430 10.27 -21.37 -21.32
N LEU A 431 9.59 -20.25 -21.26
CA LEU A 431 8.30 -20.11 -20.60
C LEU A 431 7.21 -19.92 -21.65
N ASP A 432 6.07 -20.56 -21.41
CA ASP A 432 4.82 -20.33 -22.12
C ASP A 432 3.74 -20.02 -21.06
N ALA A 433 3.24 -18.78 -21.02
CA ALA A 433 2.15 -18.37 -20.17
C ALA A 433 0.88 -18.26 -20.99
N ILE A 434 -0.24 -18.69 -20.42
CA ILE A 434 -1.56 -18.66 -21.03
C ILE A 434 -2.49 -17.87 -20.13
N ASP A 435 -3.14 -16.84 -20.67
CA ASP A 435 -4.16 -16.10 -19.95
C ASP A 435 -5.54 -16.78 -20.05
N GLU A 436 -6.52 -16.23 -19.34
CA GLU A 436 -7.90 -16.74 -19.32
C GLU A 436 -8.63 -16.65 -20.68
N THR A 437 -8.10 -15.88 -21.64
CA THR A 437 -8.63 -15.80 -23.01
C THR A 437 -7.99 -16.79 -23.94
N GLY A 438 -6.99 -17.55 -23.47
CA GLY A 438 -6.21 -18.49 -24.28
C GLY A 438 -5.03 -17.82 -25.03
N THR A 439 -4.77 -16.54 -24.79
CA THR A 439 -3.62 -15.86 -25.39
C THR A 439 -2.32 -16.40 -24.80
N VAL A 440 -1.36 -16.73 -25.65
CA VAL A 440 -0.09 -17.32 -25.23
C VAL A 440 1.07 -16.34 -25.36
N TRP A 441 1.77 -16.13 -24.26
CA TRP A 441 2.99 -15.32 -24.22
C TRP A 441 4.19 -16.24 -24.09
N LYS A 442 5.31 -15.88 -24.70
CA LYS A 442 6.50 -16.77 -24.74
C LYS A 442 7.76 -16.00 -24.40
N GLN A 443 8.59 -16.62 -23.59
CA GLN A 443 9.96 -16.17 -23.34
C GLN A 443 10.92 -17.34 -23.49
N ARG A 444 12.09 -17.11 -24.08
CA ARG A 444 13.14 -18.11 -24.25
C ARG A 444 14.47 -17.52 -23.82
N ARG A 445 15.27 -18.31 -23.10
CA ARG A 445 16.60 -17.90 -22.63
C ARG A 445 17.58 -19.06 -22.64
N SER A 446 18.83 -18.76 -22.95
CA SER A 446 19.94 -19.69 -22.72
C SER A 446 20.42 -19.59 -21.29
N VAL A 447 20.70 -20.73 -20.68
CA VAL A 447 21.21 -20.85 -19.30
C VAL A 447 22.48 -21.69 -19.34
N ARG A 448 23.57 -21.13 -18.83
CA ARG A 448 24.81 -21.86 -18.65
C ARG A 448 24.78 -22.68 -17.38
N VAL A 449 24.86 -23.99 -17.49
CA VAL A 449 25.01 -24.90 -16.35
C VAL A 449 26.49 -25.21 -16.15
N ILE A 450 27.00 -24.95 -14.94
CA ILE A 450 28.40 -25.26 -14.58
C ILE A 450 28.46 -26.50 -13.70
N ALA A 451 29.54 -27.28 -13.85
CA ALA A 451 29.78 -28.52 -13.09
C ALA A 451 30.17 -28.23 -11.64
N ALA A 452 29.22 -27.79 -10.85
CA ALA A 452 29.37 -27.51 -9.42
C ALA A 452 28.03 -27.76 -8.70
N ARG A 453 28.10 -28.04 -7.42
CA ARG A 453 26.96 -28.11 -6.52
C ARG A 453 26.99 -26.94 -5.52
N HIS A 454 25.90 -26.68 -4.87
CA HIS A 454 25.89 -25.74 -3.75
C HIS A 454 26.83 -26.25 -2.64
N ALA A 455 27.55 -25.33 -2.01
CA ALA A 455 28.23 -25.62 -0.77
C ALA A 455 27.21 -26.04 0.29
N THR A 456 27.63 -26.95 1.19
CA THR A 456 26.77 -27.39 2.28
C THR A 456 26.25 -26.17 3.06
N PRO A 457 24.92 -25.97 3.21
CA PRO A 457 24.36 -24.86 3.96
C PRO A 457 24.80 -24.91 5.42
N ARG A 458 25.40 -23.84 5.89
CA ARG A 458 25.89 -23.67 7.27
C ARG A 458 25.41 -22.34 7.85
N PRO A 459 24.15 -22.23 8.29
CA PRO A 459 23.71 -21.07 9.02
C PRO A 459 24.42 -21.00 10.38
N ASP A 460 24.76 -19.79 10.81
CA ASP A 460 25.28 -19.57 12.15
C ASP A 460 24.21 -19.85 13.20
N ALA A 461 24.61 -20.33 14.36
CA ALA A 461 23.67 -20.67 15.43
C ALA A 461 22.95 -19.44 16.01
N ASP A 462 23.69 -18.31 16.15
CA ASP A 462 23.20 -17.15 16.88
C ASP A 462 23.65 -15.83 16.25
N PHE A 463 22.94 -15.38 15.24
CA PHE A 463 23.06 -13.98 14.84
C PHE A 463 21.69 -13.41 14.43
N PRO A 464 20.90 -12.94 15.43
CA PRO A 464 19.72 -12.15 15.10
C PRO A 464 20.20 -10.83 14.50
N TRP A 465 20.08 -10.68 13.20
CA TRP A 465 20.20 -9.38 12.58
C TRP A 465 19.01 -8.53 13.04
N LEU A 466 19.29 -7.55 13.88
CA LEU A 466 18.28 -6.66 14.43
C LEU A 466 18.38 -5.32 13.73
N LEU A 467 17.39 -5.00 12.92
CA LEU A 467 17.04 -3.62 12.58
C LEU A 467 16.70 -2.78 13.83
N ALA A 468 16.48 -3.45 14.97
CA ALA A 468 16.00 -2.85 16.17
C ALA A 468 17.16 -2.42 17.08
N GLY A 469 17.51 -1.16 16.98
CA GLY A 469 18.20 -0.46 18.06
C GLY A 469 19.68 -0.70 18.28
N LYS A 470 20.26 -1.73 17.71
CA LYS A 470 21.72 -1.91 17.69
C LYS A 470 22.19 -1.91 16.25
N PRO A 471 23.24 -1.13 15.92
CA PRO A 471 23.78 -1.16 14.58
C PRO A 471 24.13 -2.60 14.22
N PRO A 472 23.86 -3.05 12.99
CA PRO A 472 24.37 -4.33 12.54
C PRO A 472 25.89 -4.24 12.62
N ARG A 473 26.45 -4.92 13.61
CA ARG A 473 27.89 -5.11 13.64
C ARG A 473 28.24 -5.91 12.38
N ARG A 474 29.36 -5.56 11.75
CA ARG A 474 29.92 -6.37 10.67
C ARG A 474 29.82 -7.85 11.02
N VAL A 475 29.10 -8.63 10.21
CA VAL A 475 29.08 -10.08 10.36
C VAL A 475 30.50 -10.58 10.04
N PRO A 476 31.18 -11.28 10.97
CA PRO A 476 32.61 -11.61 10.79
C PRO A 476 32.89 -12.44 9.54
N ARG A 477 31.90 -13.25 9.14
CA ARG A 477 31.98 -14.10 7.96
C ARG A 477 30.75 -13.94 7.11
N GLY A 478 30.91 -13.97 5.80
CA GLY A 478 29.80 -13.88 4.86
C GLY A 478 29.86 -15.00 3.82
N PRO A 479 28.83 -15.15 3.02
CA PRO A 479 28.74 -16.22 2.03
C PRO A 479 29.77 -16.09 0.89
N GLY A 480 30.38 -14.92 0.74
CA GLY A 480 31.25 -14.63 -0.41
C GLY A 480 30.46 -14.33 -1.69
N ALA A 481 31.10 -14.46 -2.83
CA ALA A 481 30.53 -14.33 -4.17
C ALA A 481 31.38 -15.12 -5.18
N PRO A 482 30.80 -15.69 -6.27
CA PRO A 482 29.38 -15.58 -6.66
C PRO A 482 28.44 -16.49 -5.85
N LEU A 483 27.18 -16.09 -5.83
CA LEU A 483 26.11 -16.81 -5.14
C LEU A 483 25.06 -17.30 -6.13
N TYR A 484 24.41 -18.42 -5.79
CA TYR A 484 23.39 -19.06 -6.60
C TYR A 484 22.15 -19.34 -5.76
N PRO A 485 20.92 -19.21 -6.32
CA PRO A 485 19.71 -19.53 -5.62
C PRO A 485 19.71 -20.98 -5.14
N LEU A 486 19.65 -21.20 -3.83
CA LEU A 486 19.57 -22.52 -3.21
C LEU A 486 18.11 -22.99 -3.14
N TRP A 487 17.26 -22.10 -2.63
CA TRP A 487 15.82 -22.29 -2.60
C TRP A 487 15.08 -20.94 -2.67
N ILE A 488 13.82 -21.01 -3.09
CA ILE A 488 12.90 -19.88 -3.14
C ILE A 488 11.58 -20.33 -2.54
N THR A 489 11.07 -19.60 -1.54
CA THR A 489 9.79 -19.91 -0.90
C THR A 489 8.89 -18.68 -1.01
N GLN A 490 7.70 -18.83 -1.60
CA GLN A 490 6.69 -17.78 -1.58
C GLN A 490 6.03 -17.75 -0.20
N THR A 491 6.12 -16.60 0.48
CA THR A 491 5.67 -16.42 1.85
C THR A 491 4.15 -16.28 1.99
N GLY A 492 3.47 -15.96 0.89
CA GLY A 492 2.08 -15.53 0.86
C GLY A 492 1.93 -14.02 0.98
N SER A 493 3.04 -13.29 1.06
CA SER A 493 3.04 -11.82 1.06
C SER A 493 3.02 -11.29 -0.37
N VAL A 494 2.44 -10.10 -0.52
CA VAL A 494 2.63 -9.25 -1.69
C VAL A 494 2.88 -7.83 -1.19
N HIS A 495 3.49 -6.98 -2.01
CA HIS A 495 3.85 -5.61 -1.63
C HIS A 495 4.72 -5.53 -0.36
N VAL A 496 5.77 -6.36 -0.31
CA VAL A 496 6.68 -6.41 0.82
C VAL A 496 7.58 -5.18 0.83
N LEU A 497 7.42 -4.36 1.86
CA LEU A 497 8.16 -3.10 2.00
C LEU A 497 9.26 -3.15 3.07
N HIS A 498 8.93 -3.61 4.26
CA HIS A 498 9.82 -3.55 5.43
C HIS A 498 9.95 -4.88 6.18
N ALA A 499 9.32 -5.94 5.68
CA ALA A 499 9.36 -7.27 6.30
C ALA A 499 10.67 -7.99 5.95
N SER A 500 11.78 -7.51 6.48
CA SER A 500 13.09 -8.12 6.29
C SER A 500 13.16 -9.50 6.96
N PRO A 501 13.87 -10.48 6.37
CA PRO A 501 14.08 -11.77 7.01
C PRO A 501 14.99 -11.62 8.23
N VAL A 502 14.68 -12.36 9.29
CA VAL A 502 15.49 -12.48 10.51
C VAL A 502 15.93 -13.92 10.67
N VAL A 503 17.21 -14.15 10.85
CA VAL A 503 17.76 -15.51 10.98
C VAL A 503 18.28 -15.72 12.40
N ALA A 504 17.78 -16.76 13.06
CA ALA A 504 18.23 -17.16 14.40
C ALA A 504 18.05 -18.66 14.61
N GLY A 505 19.02 -19.33 15.23
CA GLY A 505 18.94 -20.75 15.56
C GLY A 505 18.72 -21.66 14.35
N GLY A 506 19.30 -21.35 13.18
CA GLY A 506 19.12 -22.11 11.95
C GLY A 506 17.74 -21.98 11.30
N ARG A 507 16.94 -20.98 11.70
CA ARG A 507 15.60 -20.69 11.19
C ARG A 507 15.54 -19.29 10.61
N VAL A 508 14.63 -19.08 9.66
CA VAL A 508 14.32 -17.78 9.08
C VAL A 508 12.91 -17.39 9.49
N TYR A 509 12.78 -16.24 10.09
CA TYR A 509 11.51 -15.65 10.51
C TYR A 509 11.20 -14.47 9.62
N VAL A 510 10.00 -14.41 9.08
CA VAL A 510 9.57 -13.30 8.23
C VAL A 510 8.12 -12.92 8.52
N ALA A 511 7.85 -11.64 8.49
CA ALA A 511 6.48 -11.16 8.55
C ALA A 511 5.76 -11.43 7.23
N VAL A 512 4.52 -11.88 7.32
CA VAL A 512 3.65 -12.14 6.18
C VAL A 512 2.62 -11.03 6.12
N THR A 513 2.65 -10.25 5.03
CA THR A 513 1.73 -9.17 4.77
C THR A 513 0.74 -9.57 3.69
N HIS A 514 -0.56 -9.43 3.95
CA HIS A 514 -1.62 -9.77 3.01
C HIS A 514 -2.37 -8.50 2.59
N PRO A 515 -2.05 -7.90 1.45
CA PRO A 515 -2.76 -6.75 0.92
C PRO A 515 -4.10 -7.09 0.27
N ASN A 516 -4.43 -8.38 0.10
CA ASN A 516 -5.66 -8.84 -0.55
C ASN A 516 -6.65 -9.44 0.45
N ALA A 517 -7.93 -9.06 0.34
CA ALA A 517 -9.00 -9.70 1.10
C ALA A 517 -9.24 -11.12 0.56
N GLY A 518 -9.58 -12.04 1.47
CA GLY A 518 -9.74 -13.48 1.14
C GLY A 518 -8.46 -14.29 1.25
N SER A 519 -7.32 -13.67 1.54
CA SER A 519 -6.05 -14.35 1.83
C SER A 519 -6.04 -14.94 3.26
N PRO A 520 -5.11 -15.89 3.57
CA PRO A 520 -5.06 -16.56 4.87
C PRO A 520 -4.82 -15.67 6.09
N GLY A 521 -4.52 -14.39 5.89
CA GLY A 521 -4.29 -13.40 6.94
C GLY A 521 -2.81 -13.13 7.19
N SER A 522 -2.54 -11.98 7.80
CA SER A 522 -1.19 -11.57 8.19
C SER A 522 -0.65 -12.40 9.35
N GLY A 523 0.67 -12.56 9.43
CA GLY A 523 1.27 -13.36 10.49
C GLY A 523 2.78 -13.43 10.42
N VAL A 524 3.32 -14.40 11.10
CA VAL A 524 4.74 -14.75 11.10
C VAL A 524 4.92 -16.12 10.44
N LEU A 525 5.87 -16.22 9.54
CA LEU A 525 6.31 -17.47 8.92
C LEU A 525 7.71 -17.81 9.43
N CYS A 526 7.89 -19.04 9.89
CA CYS A 526 9.17 -19.61 10.27
C CYS A 526 9.55 -20.74 9.31
N LEU A 527 10.73 -20.62 8.72
CA LEU A 527 11.28 -21.60 7.78
C LEU A 527 12.59 -22.18 8.29
N ASP A 528 12.91 -23.39 7.88
CA ASP A 528 14.24 -23.96 8.01
C ASP A 528 15.21 -23.21 7.08
N ALA A 529 16.30 -22.71 7.61
CA ALA A 529 17.24 -21.87 6.87
C ALA A 529 17.99 -22.63 5.75
N LYS A 530 18.15 -23.94 5.87
CA LYS A 530 18.87 -24.77 4.89
C LYS A 530 18.00 -25.17 3.70
N THR A 531 16.72 -25.42 3.97
CA THR A 531 15.81 -26.04 3.00
C THR A 531 14.71 -25.12 2.50
N GLY A 532 14.40 -24.04 3.23
CA GLY A 532 13.27 -23.15 2.95
C GLY A 532 11.90 -23.78 3.24
N ASN A 533 11.86 -24.94 3.91
CA ASN A 533 10.61 -25.57 4.29
C ASN A 533 9.96 -24.86 5.46
N GLU A 534 8.64 -24.74 5.42
CA GLU A 534 7.86 -24.18 6.53
C GLU A 534 7.96 -25.08 7.75
N ILE A 535 8.35 -24.49 8.90
CA ILE A 535 8.35 -25.15 10.21
C ILE A 535 7.03 -24.84 10.90
N TRP A 536 6.65 -23.58 10.94
CA TRP A 536 5.38 -23.13 11.47
C TRP A 536 4.95 -21.78 10.89
N ARG A 537 3.66 -21.52 10.98
CA ARG A 537 3.02 -20.25 10.65
C ARG A 537 2.07 -19.85 11.77
N ALA A 538 2.18 -18.60 12.22
CA ALA A 538 1.29 -18.01 13.22
C ALA A 538 0.56 -16.82 12.63
N LYS A 539 -0.75 -16.71 12.89
CA LYS A 539 -1.55 -15.54 12.51
C LYS A 539 -1.41 -14.43 13.55
N THR A 540 -1.47 -13.19 13.11
CA THR A 540 -1.66 -12.06 14.03
C THR A 540 -3.06 -12.08 14.60
N PRO A 541 -3.22 -11.72 15.88
CA PRO A 541 -4.53 -11.65 16.49
C PRO A 541 -5.40 -10.54 15.89
N ARG A 542 -4.76 -9.45 15.44
CA ARG A 542 -5.43 -8.32 14.82
C ARG A 542 -4.46 -7.48 13.98
N GLY A 543 -4.90 -7.06 12.81
CA GLY A 543 -4.17 -6.19 11.89
C GLY A 543 -3.02 -6.85 11.15
N ASP A 544 -2.47 -6.13 10.18
CA ASP A 544 -1.36 -6.58 9.33
C ASP A 544 -0.01 -6.20 9.93
N ILE A 545 0.97 -7.10 9.83
CA ILE A 545 2.37 -6.76 10.11
C ILE A 545 2.94 -6.06 8.88
N ARG A 546 3.57 -4.91 9.09
CA ARG A 546 4.21 -4.14 8.03
C ARG A 546 5.72 -4.04 8.17
N GLY A 547 6.22 -4.23 9.38
CA GLY A 547 7.62 -4.17 9.73
C GLY A 547 8.29 -5.54 9.84
N THR A 548 9.55 -5.49 10.19
CA THR A 548 10.36 -6.68 10.48
C THR A 548 9.97 -7.25 11.84
N VAL A 549 9.99 -8.56 11.98
CA VAL A 549 9.82 -9.23 13.28
C VAL A 549 11.08 -9.06 14.14
N THR A 550 10.94 -9.14 15.44
CA THR A 550 12.08 -9.18 16.37
C THR A 550 12.18 -10.55 17.00
N VAL A 551 13.35 -11.17 16.94
CA VAL A 551 13.63 -12.45 17.61
C VAL A 551 14.58 -12.20 18.77
N HIS A 552 14.15 -12.53 19.99
CA HIS A 552 14.93 -12.33 21.19
C HIS A 552 14.48 -13.30 22.29
N ASP A 553 15.43 -13.91 23.01
CA ASP A 553 15.21 -14.84 24.11
C ASP A 553 14.14 -15.91 23.83
N GLY A 554 14.30 -16.60 22.69
CA GLY A 554 13.39 -17.68 22.30
C GLY A 554 11.98 -17.24 21.92
N ARG A 555 11.75 -15.96 21.70
CA ARG A 555 10.46 -15.38 21.30
C ARG A 555 10.58 -14.58 20.00
N VAL A 556 9.45 -14.51 19.28
CA VAL A 556 9.26 -13.65 18.12
C VAL A 556 8.24 -12.58 18.49
N TYR A 557 8.65 -11.32 18.43
CA TYR A 557 7.79 -10.17 18.73
C TYR A 557 7.38 -9.48 17.45
N VAL A 558 6.12 -9.07 17.40
CA VAL A 558 5.55 -8.34 16.26
C VAL A 558 4.67 -7.18 16.73
N LEU A 559 4.72 -6.09 16.00
CA LEU A 559 3.79 -4.97 16.14
C LEU A 559 2.98 -4.85 14.87
N THR A 560 1.65 -4.86 14.98
CA THR A 560 0.77 -4.71 13.81
C THR A 560 0.48 -3.23 13.51
N GLY A 561 0.05 -2.96 12.28
CA GLY A 561 -0.38 -1.63 11.88
C GLY A 561 -1.55 -1.08 12.70
N GLU A 562 -2.34 -1.94 13.34
CA GLU A 562 -3.46 -1.57 14.22
C GLU A 562 -3.05 -1.39 15.69
N GLY A 563 -1.74 -1.39 15.98
CA GLY A 563 -1.23 -1.17 17.32
C GLY A 563 -1.41 -2.37 18.26
N TRP A 564 -1.51 -3.60 17.73
CA TRP A 564 -1.43 -4.82 18.53
C TRP A 564 0.00 -5.32 18.56
N ILE A 565 0.43 -5.68 19.75
CA ILE A 565 1.72 -6.33 19.96
C ILE A 565 1.50 -7.77 20.43
N ALA A 566 2.30 -8.68 19.88
CA ALA A 566 2.26 -10.09 20.24
C ALA A 566 3.66 -10.69 20.36
N ALA A 567 3.77 -11.69 21.19
CA ALA A 567 4.93 -12.55 21.32
C ALA A 567 4.55 -13.99 21.02
N TYR A 568 5.36 -14.63 20.20
CA TYR A 568 5.24 -16.04 19.84
C TYR A 568 6.46 -16.80 20.33
N ASP A 569 6.29 -18.04 20.72
CA ASP A 569 7.40 -18.96 20.97
C ASP A 569 8.14 -19.22 19.66
N ALA A 570 9.42 -18.97 19.62
CA ALA A 570 10.23 -19.04 18.41
C ALA A 570 10.37 -20.46 17.85
N ALA A 571 10.24 -21.49 18.71
CA ALA A 571 10.35 -22.86 18.29
C ALA A 571 9.05 -23.39 17.65
N THR A 572 7.91 -22.98 18.16
CA THR A 572 6.60 -23.59 17.86
C THR A 572 5.60 -22.66 17.19
N GLY A 573 5.82 -21.33 17.22
CA GLY A 573 4.86 -20.34 16.74
C GLY A 573 3.64 -20.14 17.63
N ARG A 574 3.57 -20.80 18.78
CA ARG A 574 2.48 -20.66 19.73
C ARG A 574 2.49 -19.24 20.33
N THR A 575 1.33 -18.61 20.38
CA THR A 575 1.19 -17.29 21.04
C THR A 575 1.52 -17.42 22.54
N VAL A 576 2.49 -16.64 23.00
CA VAL A 576 2.84 -16.53 24.43
C VAL A 576 1.94 -15.49 25.07
N TRP A 577 1.85 -14.32 24.47
CA TRP A 577 0.93 -13.26 24.88
C TRP A 577 0.60 -12.35 23.69
N SER A 578 -0.52 -11.65 23.79
CA SER A 578 -0.97 -10.67 22.78
C SER A 578 -1.88 -9.64 23.44
N ARG A 579 -1.72 -8.38 23.08
CA ARG A 579 -2.53 -7.28 23.60
C ARG A 579 -2.51 -6.05 22.70
N PRO A 580 -3.50 -5.14 22.83
CA PRO A 580 -3.36 -3.82 22.24
C PRO A 580 -2.24 -3.05 22.96
N LEU A 581 -1.48 -2.24 22.22
CA LEU A 581 -0.44 -1.40 22.79
C LEU A 581 -1.03 -0.34 23.72
N ARG A 582 -2.21 0.17 23.38
CA ARG A 582 -2.99 1.12 24.19
C ARG A 582 -4.45 0.67 24.30
N PRO A 583 -5.13 0.96 25.43
CA PRO A 583 -6.55 0.61 25.58
C PRO A 583 -7.46 1.18 24.49
N ASP A 584 -7.21 2.42 24.05
CA ASP A 584 -7.98 3.09 23.01
C ASP A 584 -7.76 2.48 21.60
N TYR A 585 -6.71 1.69 21.36
CA TYR A 585 -6.56 0.88 20.14
C TYR A 585 -7.51 -0.31 20.09
N ALA A 586 -7.90 -0.84 21.24
CA ALA A 586 -9.00 -1.80 21.30
C ALA A 586 -10.33 -1.18 20.86
N LEU A 587 -10.51 0.13 21.03
CA LEU A 587 -11.69 0.90 20.62
C LEU A 587 -11.62 1.43 19.17
N GLY A 588 -10.50 1.19 18.46
CA GLY A 588 -10.43 1.40 17.03
C GLY A 588 -10.04 2.78 16.56
N ARG A 589 -8.95 3.34 17.07
CA ARG A 589 -8.30 4.43 16.35
C ARG A 589 -7.96 4.02 14.92
N PRO A 590 -7.94 4.99 13.98
CA PRO A 590 -7.54 4.73 12.59
C PRO A 590 -6.19 4.00 12.56
N LEU A 591 -6.02 3.17 11.56
CA LEU A 591 -4.84 2.34 11.33
C LEU A 591 -3.56 3.14 11.55
N ALA A 592 -2.80 2.79 12.57
CA ALA A 592 -1.44 3.26 12.68
C ALA A 592 -0.58 2.53 11.64
N ILE A 593 0.25 3.27 10.93
CA ILE A 593 1.20 2.68 9.98
C ILE A 593 2.44 2.28 10.78
N ASN A 594 2.29 1.37 11.73
CA ASN A 594 3.42 0.89 12.51
C ASN A 594 4.27 -0.06 11.66
N GLN A 595 5.49 0.36 11.39
CA GLN A 595 6.49 -0.40 10.65
C GLN A 595 7.70 -0.74 11.54
N THR A 596 7.66 -0.29 12.78
CA THR A 596 8.78 -0.37 13.71
C THR A 596 8.83 -1.74 14.36
N PRO A 597 9.93 -2.47 14.25
CA PRO A 597 10.11 -3.66 15.05
C PRO A 597 10.27 -3.29 16.53
N PRO A 598 9.73 -4.09 17.47
CA PRO A 598 10.03 -3.92 18.89
C PRO A 598 11.52 -4.05 19.17
N VAL A 599 12.08 -3.19 20.03
CA VAL A 599 13.51 -3.11 20.32
C VAL A 599 13.82 -3.69 21.70
N PRO A 600 14.53 -4.82 21.80
CA PRO A 600 14.99 -5.32 23.09
C PRO A 600 16.03 -4.38 23.70
N THR A 601 15.82 -3.98 24.93
CA THR A 601 16.73 -3.18 25.74
C THR A 601 17.00 -3.87 27.06
N ARG A 602 17.98 -3.40 27.84
CA ARG A 602 18.23 -3.94 29.19
C ARG A 602 17.07 -3.63 30.15
N PHE A 603 16.19 -2.68 29.80
CA PHE A 603 15.04 -2.30 30.63
C PHE A 603 13.77 -3.06 30.24
N GLY A 604 13.75 -3.73 29.11
CA GLY A 604 12.60 -4.42 28.55
C GLY A 604 12.46 -4.19 27.04
N LEU A 605 11.28 -4.47 26.54
CA LEU A 605 10.97 -4.34 25.11
C LEU A 605 10.45 -2.92 24.83
N LEU A 606 11.26 -2.11 24.13
CA LEU A 606 10.85 -0.78 23.68
C LEU A 606 9.96 -0.92 22.44
N VAL A 607 8.79 -0.33 22.49
CA VAL A 607 7.83 -0.34 21.40
C VAL A 607 7.47 1.09 21.04
N SER A 608 7.62 1.39 19.76
CA SER A 608 7.34 2.72 19.21
C SER A 608 6.02 2.73 18.49
N ASP A 609 5.16 3.68 18.82
CA ASP A 609 3.94 3.96 18.07
C ASP A 609 4.17 5.11 17.08
N TRP A 610 3.46 5.07 15.96
CA TRP A 610 3.54 6.07 14.88
C TRP A 610 3.20 7.51 15.33
N GLN A 611 2.30 7.68 16.26
CA GLN A 611 1.75 8.98 16.63
C GLN A 611 1.82 9.30 18.14
N ALA A 612 2.50 8.47 18.92
CA ALA A 612 2.30 8.51 20.34
C ALA A 612 3.56 8.15 21.13
N PRO A 613 3.50 8.18 22.44
CA PRO A 613 4.64 7.88 23.28
C PRO A 613 5.21 6.48 23.01
N GLN A 614 6.46 6.33 23.33
CA GLN A 614 7.13 5.05 23.34
C GLN A 614 6.79 4.29 24.63
N PHE A 615 6.75 2.98 24.55
CA PHE A 615 6.40 2.13 25.70
C PHE A 615 7.51 1.14 26.00
N LEU A 616 7.74 0.89 27.29
CA LEU A 616 8.54 -0.24 27.73
C LEU A 616 7.63 -1.32 28.26
N LEU A 617 7.81 -2.51 27.70
CA LEU A 617 7.03 -3.70 28.08
C LEU A 617 7.95 -4.75 28.68
N ASP A 618 7.41 -5.50 29.61
CA ASP A 618 8.01 -6.75 30.08
C ASP A 618 7.99 -7.78 28.92
N PRO A 619 9.13 -8.26 28.46
CA PRO A 619 9.19 -9.20 27.34
C PRO A 619 8.48 -10.53 27.63
N ALA A 620 8.41 -10.94 28.91
CA ALA A 620 7.82 -12.21 29.31
C ALA A 620 6.29 -12.20 29.27
N THR A 621 5.70 -11.07 29.64
CA THR A 621 4.25 -10.96 29.86
C THR A 621 3.55 -9.96 28.96
N GLY A 622 4.33 -9.10 28.28
CA GLY A 622 3.81 -7.98 27.49
C GLY A 622 3.25 -6.84 28.37
N LYS A 623 3.36 -6.91 29.69
CA LYS A 623 2.85 -5.87 30.58
C LYS A 623 3.65 -4.58 30.39
N GLN A 624 2.95 -3.49 30.12
CA GLN A 624 3.54 -2.16 30.08
C GLN A 624 3.88 -1.70 31.50
N PHE A 625 5.10 -1.23 31.69
CA PHE A 625 5.54 -0.70 32.97
C PHE A 625 6.09 0.73 32.90
N ALA A 626 6.40 1.23 31.73
CA ALA A 626 6.79 2.62 31.53
C ALA A 626 6.25 3.19 30.21
N GLU A 627 5.96 4.47 30.24
CA GLU A 627 5.67 5.30 29.09
C GLU A 627 6.74 6.38 29.00
N ILE A 628 7.45 6.44 27.89
CA ILE A 628 8.48 7.41 27.64
C ILE A 628 7.80 8.67 27.13
N LYS A 629 7.57 9.61 28.06
CA LYS A 629 7.01 10.91 27.78
C LYS A 629 8.08 11.81 27.16
N GLY A 630 8.04 12.00 25.88
CA GLY A 630 8.86 12.96 25.15
C GLY A 630 8.16 13.33 23.88
N ASP A 631 8.37 14.57 23.41
CA ASP A 631 7.89 14.93 22.08
C ASP A 631 8.79 14.26 21.05
N VAL A 632 8.58 12.94 20.87
CA VAL A 632 9.26 12.17 19.82
C VAL A 632 8.79 12.58 18.42
N GLY A 633 7.77 13.45 18.36
CA GLY A 633 7.26 14.04 17.13
C GLY A 633 6.47 13.06 16.26
N TYR A 634 5.72 13.63 15.36
CA TYR A 634 4.99 12.90 14.32
C TYR A 634 6.01 12.16 13.42
N TYR A 635 5.84 10.86 13.21
CA TYR A 635 6.72 10.00 12.42
C TYR A 635 8.05 9.54 13.07
N ALA A 636 8.24 9.65 14.37
CA ALA A 636 9.39 9.05 15.04
C ALA A 636 9.19 7.53 15.18
N ALA A 637 9.23 6.84 14.07
CA ALA A 637 8.88 5.42 14.06
C ALA A 637 10.04 4.50 14.47
N PHE A 638 11.29 4.90 14.27
CA PHE A 638 12.45 4.02 14.45
C PHE A 638 13.40 4.58 15.48
N ALA A 639 13.41 3.99 16.66
CA ALA A 639 14.37 4.33 17.71
C ALA A 639 15.68 3.56 17.55
N THR A 640 16.79 4.25 17.74
CA THR A 640 18.10 3.65 17.93
C THR A 640 18.42 3.67 19.41
N VAL A 641 18.72 2.52 20.00
CA VAL A 641 19.12 2.44 21.39
C VAL A 641 20.60 2.08 21.50
N SER A 642 21.36 2.94 22.18
CA SER A 642 22.72 2.66 22.53
C SER A 642 22.88 2.88 24.04
N ASP A 643 23.32 1.87 24.75
CA ASP A 643 23.35 1.83 26.21
C ASP A 643 21.98 2.20 26.80
N ASP A 644 21.88 3.32 27.50
CA ASP A 644 20.66 3.82 28.14
C ASP A 644 20.02 4.99 27.39
N VAL A 645 20.49 5.27 26.20
CA VAL A 645 20.04 6.42 25.43
C VAL A 645 19.28 5.94 24.19
N MET A 646 18.07 6.46 24.03
CA MET A 646 17.27 6.33 22.85
C MET A 646 17.48 7.56 21.96
N TYR A 647 17.88 7.34 20.73
CA TYR A 647 18.03 8.35 19.68
C TYR A 647 16.91 8.20 18.68
N CYS A 648 16.25 9.30 18.35
CA CYS A 648 15.21 9.34 17.34
C CYS A 648 15.48 10.46 16.34
N ALA A 649 15.45 10.11 15.06
CA ALA A 649 15.29 11.08 14.00
C ALA A 649 13.79 11.25 13.72
N ARG A 650 13.30 12.50 13.64
CA ARG A 650 11.88 12.81 13.52
C ARG A 650 11.61 13.84 12.42
N ARG A 651 10.33 14.00 12.06
CA ARG A 651 9.93 15.14 11.23
C ARG A 651 10.14 16.44 12.03
N GLY A 652 11.07 17.25 11.58
CA GLY A 652 11.40 18.51 12.23
C GLY A 652 12.63 18.44 13.13
N GLY A 653 13.42 17.35 13.12
CA GLY A 653 14.67 17.30 13.84
C GLY A 653 15.12 15.95 14.33
N ALA A 654 15.87 15.94 15.42
CA ALA A 654 16.33 14.74 16.09
C ALA A 654 16.41 14.99 17.60
N LEU A 655 16.38 13.92 18.40
CA LEU A 655 16.46 13.98 19.83
C LEU A 655 17.17 12.76 20.43
N ALA A 656 17.68 12.91 21.65
CA ALA A 656 18.13 11.81 22.50
C ALA A 656 17.46 11.89 23.86
N LEU A 657 16.95 10.75 24.31
CA LEU A 657 16.26 10.59 25.59
C LEU A 657 16.94 9.52 26.42
N ARG A 658 17.00 9.72 27.72
CA ARG A 658 17.49 8.73 28.67
C ARG A 658 16.41 7.68 28.97
N LEU A 659 16.73 6.42 28.87
CA LEU A 659 15.87 5.30 29.25
C LEU A 659 16.10 4.93 30.73
N PRO A 660 15.07 4.51 31.47
CA PRO A 660 13.65 4.43 31.06
C PRO A 660 12.88 5.73 31.33
N SER A 661 13.53 6.78 31.84
CA SER A 661 12.87 8.00 32.36
C SER A 661 12.24 8.87 31.26
N GLY A 662 12.74 8.79 30.02
CA GLY A 662 12.33 9.68 28.93
C GLY A 662 12.86 11.11 29.05
N GLN A 663 13.77 11.37 30.02
CA GLN A 663 14.35 12.70 30.16
C GLN A 663 15.16 13.07 28.92
N PRO A 664 14.95 14.26 28.33
CA PRO A 664 15.73 14.70 27.19
C PRO A 664 17.18 14.94 27.60
N ILE A 665 18.12 14.42 26.80
CA ILE A 665 19.55 14.72 26.86
C ILE A 665 19.79 15.92 25.94
N TRP A 666 19.27 15.84 24.73
CA TRP A 666 19.25 16.96 23.77
C TRP A 666 18.07 16.80 22.80
N SER A 667 17.65 17.93 22.23
CA SER A 667 16.66 18.00 21.15
C SER A 667 17.05 19.10 20.21
N VAL A 668 17.02 18.81 18.90
CA VAL A 668 17.33 19.77 17.85
C VAL A 668 16.18 19.84 16.85
N GLU A 669 15.83 21.07 16.47
CA GLU A 669 14.83 21.33 15.44
C GLU A 669 15.48 21.62 14.10
N GLU A 670 14.95 21.02 13.03
CA GLU A 670 15.45 21.19 11.68
C GLU A 670 14.32 21.06 10.66
N LYS A 671 14.48 21.73 9.52
CA LYS A 671 13.55 21.55 8.38
C LYS A 671 13.68 20.18 7.71
N ALA A 672 14.67 19.39 8.09
CA ALA A 672 14.90 18.06 7.54
C ALA A 672 13.84 17.06 8.04
N ARG A 673 13.45 16.14 7.17
CA ARG A 673 12.56 15.01 7.52
C ARG A 673 13.39 13.76 7.58
N SER A 674 13.26 13.02 8.66
CA SER A 674 13.82 11.67 8.80
C SER A 674 12.80 10.79 9.49
N THR A 675 12.79 9.52 9.13
CA THR A 675 11.88 8.54 9.71
C THR A 675 12.54 7.18 9.89
N SER A 676 13.87 7.09 9.73
CA SER A 676 14.61 5.85 9.92
C SER A 676 15.40 5.85 11.22
N ALA A 677 15.73 4.65 11.70
CA ALA A 677 16.73 4.50 12.73
C ALA A 677 18.08 5.03 12.23
N GLY A 678 18.88 5.49 13.17
CA GLY A 678 20.29 5.79 12.93
C GLY A 678 21.19 4.72 13.52
N ILE A 679 22.46 5.07 13.66
CA ILE A 679 23.48 4.24 14.29
C ILE A 679 24.35 5.12 15.18
N VAL A 680 24.74 4.58 16.34
CA VAL A 680 25.66 5.24 17.25
C VAL A 680 27.02 4.55 17.18
N VAL A 681 28.04 5.30 16.82
CA VAL A 681 29.40 4.77 16.65
C VAL A 681 30.44 5.85 16.90
N GLY A 682 31.47 5.55 17.70
CA GLY A 682 32.56 6.49 17.97
C GLY A 682 32.11 7.88 18.44
N GLY A 683 31.11 7.93 19.33
CA GLY A 683 30.56 9.17 19.84
C GLY A 683 29.69 9.95 18.85
N ARG A 684 29.34 9.37 17.71
CA ARG A 684 28.50 9.97 16.68
C ARG A 684 27.16 9.26 16.57
N TYR A 685 26.09 10.03 16.46
CA TYR A 685 24.80 9.55 15.98
C TYR A 685 24.65 9.85 14.50
N VAL A 686 24.67 8.82 13.67
CA VAL A 686 24.57 8.92 12.21
C VAL A 686 23.18 8.47 11.78
N HIS A 687 22.45 9.33 11.07
CA HIS A 687 21.10 9.02 10.62
C HIS A 687 20.83 9.57 9.21
N ALA A 688 19.95 8.90 8.50
CA ALA A 688 19.51 9.39 7.20
C ALA A 688 18.57 10.60 7.37
N VAL A 689 18.65 11.54 6.45
CA VAL A 689 17.77 12.72 6.36
C VAL A 689 17.30 12.87 4.93
N SER A 690 16.23 13.63 4.71
CA SER A 690 15.77 13.93 3.35
C SER A 690 16.90 14.54 2.52
N GLY A 691 17.33 13.81 1.47
CA GLY A 691 18.41 14.21 0.57
C GLY A 691 19.83 13.88 1.06
N GLY A 692 19.99 13.09 2.14
CA GLY A 692 21.33 12.77 2.58
C GLY A 692 21.45 11.96 3.86
N VAL A 693 22.63 12.03 4.44
CA VAL A 693 22.98 11.43 5.73
C VAL A 693 23.68 12.48 6.58
N LYS A 694 23.41 12.47 7.86
CA LYS A 694 23.96 13.42 8.83
C LYS A 694 24.59 12.70 10.02
N ALA A 695 25.73 13.20 10.49
CA ALA A 695 26.32 12.80 11.76
C ALA A 695 26.23 13.93 12.78
N ARG A 696 25.90 13.57 14.02
CA ARG A 696 25.83 14.45 15.17
C ARG A 696 26.69 13.93 16.30
N ASN A 697 27.17 14.79 17.16
CA ASN A 697 27.71 14.39 18.44
C ASN A 697 26.61 13.66 19.25
N ALA A 698 26.84 12.42 19.62
CA ALA A 698 25.83 11.60 20.29
C ALA A 698 25.46 12.13 21.69
N ALA A 699 26.40 12.84 22.37
CA ALA A 699 26.16 13.39 23.69
C ALA A 699 25.47 14.78 23.68
N THR A 700 25.72 15.62 22.66
CA THR A 700 25.24 17.02 22.64
C THR A 700 24.18 17.29 21.54
N GLY A 701 24.08 16.43 20.52
CA GLY A 701 23.22 16.65 19.36
C GLY A 701 23.77 17.63 18.32
N GLU A 702 24.96 18.23 18.56
CA GLU A 702 25.57 19.15 17.64
C GLU A 702 25.93 18.48 16.31
N PRO A 703 25.72 19.15 15.19
CA PRO A 703 26.07 18.59 13.87
C PRO A 703 27.59 18.50 13.72
N ILE A 704 28.09 17.36 13.25
CA ILE A 704 29.51 17.14 12.92
C ILE A 704 29.70 17.30 11.40
N TRP A 705 28.93 16.57 10.61
CA TRP A 705 28.91 16.69 9.16
C TRP A 705 27.57 16.28 8.56
N GLN A 706 27.37 16.69 7.32
CA GLN A 706 26.23 16.26 6.49
C GLN A 706 26.71 15.96 5.07
N ALA A 707 26.30 14.84 4.52
CA ALA A 707 26.61 14.41 3.16
C ALA A 707 25.34 14.31 2.32
N ALA A 708 25.41 14.81 1.09
CA ALA A 708 24.33 14.64 0.13
C ALA A 708 24.32 13.21 -0.41
N VAL A 709 23.18 12.54 -0.32
CA VAL A 709 22.89 11.27 -0.94
C VAL A 709 21.59 11.43 -1.72
N PRO A 710 21.62 11.36 -3.06
CA PRO A 710 20.42 11.59 -3.86
C PRO A 710 19.31 10.62 -3.48
N ASN A 711 18.11 11.18 -3.32
CA ASN A 711 16.89 10.43 -3.13
C ASN A 711 16.85 9.50 -1.91
N VAL A 712 17.56 9.83 -0.86
CA VAL A 712 17.25 9.32 0.46
C VAL A 712 15.90 9.92 0.83
N GLY A 713 14.87 9.10 0.79
CA GLY A 713 13.47 9.51 0.89
C GLY A 713 12.93 9.48 2.31
N TYR A 714 11.62 9.43 2.39
CA TYR A 714 10.86 9.55 3.64
C TYR A 714 10.93 8.31 4.54
N LEU A 715 11.05 7.12 3.95
CA LEU A 715 11.29 5.86 4.64
C LEU A 715 12.69 5.39 4.26
N ASN A 716 13.65 5.86 5.01
CA ASN A 716 15.04 5.74 4.65
C ASN A 716 15.64 4.39 5.07
N PRO A 717 16.60 3.86 4.31
CA PRO A 717 17.44 2.78 4.79
C PRO A 717 18.20 3.24 6.03
N ILE A 718 18.50 2.32 6.92
CA ILE A 718 19.37 2.60 8.06
C ILE A 718 20.80 2.73 7.53
N PRO A 719 21.54 3.78 7.86
CA PRO A 719 22.94 3.88 7.54
C PRO A 719 23.71 2.71 8.18
N VAL A 720 24.67 2.13 7.48
CA VAL A 720 25.49 1.00 7.96
C VAL A 720 26.94 1.39 7.99
N VAL A 721 27.62 1.10 9.09
CA VAL A 721 29.06 1.34 9.22
C VAL A 721 29.86 0.15 8.74
N TRP A 722 30.84 0.42 7.91
CA TRP A 722 31.87 -0.52 7.44
C TRP A 722 33.25 0.06 7.71
N ASP A 723 33.76 -0.22 8.90
CA ASP A 723 35.01 0.33 9.44
C ASP A 723 34.94 1.88 9.48
N ASP A 724 35.68 2.57 8.58
CA ASP A 724 35.68 4.04 8.44
C ASP A 724 34.64 4.58 7.43
N LEU A 725 33.81 3.71 6.86
CA LEU A 725 32.79 4.10 5.90
C LEU A 725 31.40 4.02 6.49
N VAL A 726 30.53 4.91 6.03
CA VAL A 726 29.06 4.85 6.22
C VAL A 726 28.43 4.57 4.86
N LEU A 727 27.71 3.45 4.77
CA LEU A 727 26.95 3.08 3.57
C LEU A 727 25.50 3.56 3.70
N VAL A 728 25.00 4.21 2.67
CA VAL A 728 23.61 4.68 2.58
C VAL A 728 23.05 4.32 1.20
N ASN A 729 21.94 3.60 1.19
CA ASN A 729 21.28 3.18 -0.03
C ASN A 729 20.18 4.20 -0.41
N GLY A 730 20.45 5.06 -1.35
CA GLY A 730 19.49 6.03 -1.92
C GLY A 730 19.07 5.62 -3.33
N THR A 731 19.12 6.55 -4.31
CA THR A 731 19.05 6.18 -5.74
C THR A 731 20.21 5.26 -6.10
N ASP A 732 21.35 5.52 -5.49
CA ASP A 732 22.58 4.76 -5.62
C ASP A 732 23.02 4.32 -4.23
N LEU A 733 23.80 3.26 -4.14
CA LEU A 733 24.53 2.97 -2.91
C LEU A 733 25.72 3.93 -2.81
N VAL A 734 25.75 4.73 -1.76
CA VAL A 734 26.81 5.72 -1.51
C VAL A 734 27.60 5.34 -0.27
N ALA A 735 28.91 5.41 -0.33
CA ALA A 735 29.79 5.35 0.81
C ALA A 735 30.39 6.72 1.11
N VAL A 736 30.29 7.13 2.37
CA VAL A 736 30.91 8.34 2.89
C VAL A 736 31.87 8.01 4.02
N ASP A 737 32.87 8.83 4.19
CA ASP A 737 33.82 8.72 5.31
C ASP A 737 33.11 8.99 6.65
N LEU A 738 33.25 8.10 7.61
CA LEU A 738 32.58 8.18 8.92
C LEU A 738 33.01 9.43 9.72
N THR A 739 34.22 9.91 9.51
CA THR A 739 34.76 11.05 10.27
C THR A 739 34.43 12.37 9.63
N THR A 740 34.53 12.48 8.31
CA THR A 740 34.45 13.75 7.58
C THR A 740 33.14 13.93 6.80
N GLY A 741 32.40 12.84 6.53
CA GLY A 741 31.21 12.86 5.65
C GLY A 741 31.56 12.99 4.16
N GLN A 742 32.84 13.01 3.78
CA GLN A 742 33.24 13.06 2.39
C GLN A 742 32.85 11.79 1.65
N ARG A 743 32.28 11.94 0.46
CA ARG A 743 31.94 10.80 -0.40
C ARG A 743 33.22 10.11 -0.88
N ARG A 744 33.29 8.81 -0.64
CA ARG A 744 34.41 7.96 -1.06
C ARG A 744 34.11 7.32 -2.41
N TRP A 745 32.92 6.73 -2.57
CA TRP A 745 32.48 6.09 -3.80
C TRP A 745 30.95 5.98 -3.87
N SER A 746 30.42 5.62 -5.03
CA SER A 746 29.02 5.20 -5.20
C SER A 746 28.90 4.10 -6.24
N VAL A 747 27.90 3.25 -6.05
CA VAL A 747 27.46 2.25 -7.01
C VAL A 747 26.19 2.75 -7.65
N GLU A 748 26.26 3.03 -8.95
CA GLU A 748 25.09 3.44 -9.72
C GLU A 748 24.13 2.26 -9.85
N CYS A 749 22.84 2.52 -9.60
CA CYS A 749 21.76 1.56 -9.73
C CYS A 749 20.83 1.99 -10.86
N ALA A 750 20.36 1.01 -11.64
CA ALA A 750 19.40 1.32 -12.70
C ALA A 750 18.09 1.89 -12.12
N ARG A 751 17.45 2.77 -12.88
CA ARG A 751 16.16 3.36 -12.50
C ARG A 751 15.04 2.47 -12.99
N ASP A 752 14.00 2.33 -12.17
CA ASP A 752 12.79 1.62 -12.60
C ASP A 752 12.03 2.46 -13.64
N PRO A 753 11.84 1.94 -14.86
CA PRO A 753 11.15 2.64 -15.92
C PRO A 753 9.64 2.86 -15.64
N ASN A 754 9.04 2.10 -14.73
CA ASN A 754 7.61 2.20 -14.39
C ASN A 754 7.34 3.18 -13.24
N ARG A 755 8.36 3.85 -12.75
CA ARG A 755 8.26 4.75 -11.62
C ARG A 755 7.86 6.16 -12.05
N PHE A 756 6.86 6.74 -11.39
CA PHE A 756 6.60 8.17 -11.45
C PHE A 756 7.74 8.96 -10.80
N GLU A 757 8.77 9.33 -11.53
CA GLU A 757 9.73 10.31 -11.06
C GLU A 757 9.11 11.70 -11.08
N ARG A 758 8.57 12.14 -9.94
CA ARG A 758 8.08 13.51 -9.86
C ARG A 758 8.05 14.13 -8.51
N SER A 759 9.05 14.52 -8.10
CA SER A 759 9.47 15.75 -7.48
C SER A 759 10.85 15.53 -6.91
N ARG A 760 11.74 16.43 -7.10
CA ARG A 760 13.04 16.49 -6.44
C ARG A 760 12.96 16.38 -4.90
N ARG A 761 11.74 16.31 -4.35
CA ARG A 761 11.46 16.23 -2.89
C ARG A 761 11.01 14.86 -2.38
N GLN A 762 10.72 13.90 -3.25
CA GLN A 762 10.17 12.59 -2.83
C GLN A 762 10.60 11.43 -3.74
N ALA A 763 11.75 11.51 -4.34
CA ALA A 763 12.29 10.35 -5.03
C ALA A 763 12.50 9.24 -3.99
N ILE A 764 11.85 8.13 -4.20
CA ILE A 764 11.95 6.95 -3.38
C ILE A 764 13.23 6.26 -3.84
N GLY A 765 14.32 6.45 -3.12
CA GLY A 765 15.55 5.70 -3.25
C GLY A 765 15.42 4.32 -2.64
N GLY A 766 16.38 3.46 -2.85
CA GLY A 766 16.45 2.14 -2.27
C GLY A 766 16.14 2.18 -0.77
N SER A 767 15.10 1.48 -0.34
CA SER A 767 14.76 1.35 1.08
C SER A 767 15.49 0.19 1.76
N SER A 768 16.14 -0.67 0.97
CA SER A 768 16.91 -1.80 1.46
C SER A 768 18.14 -1.34 2.24
N THR A 769 18.19 -1.66 3.52
CA THR A 769 19.39 -1.43 4.34
C THR A 769 20.48 -2.42 3.96
N PRO A 770 21.71 -1.98 3.64
CA PRO A 770 22.82 -2.89 3.35
C PRO A 770 23.19 -3.74 4.55
N ILE A 771 23.82 -4.89 4.31
CA ILE A 771 24.48 -5.70 5.35
C ILE A 771 25.93 -5.93 4.99
N VAL A 772 26.84 -5.68 5.93
CA VAL A 772 28.29 -5.96 5.78
C VAL A 772 28.58 -7.31 6.38
N ALA A 773 29.14 -8.23 5.57
CA ALA A 773 29.51 -9.57 6.01
C ALA A 773 30.83 -10.02 5.39
N GLY A 774 31.83 -10.31 6.23
CA GLY A 774 33.20 -10.52 5.77
C GLY A 774 33.73 -9.28 5.06
N ASP A 775 34.18 -9.45 3.84
CA ASP A 775 34.78 -8.39 3.01
C ASP A 775 33.82 -7.86 1.93
N LEU A 776 32.51 -8.11 2.09
CA LEU A 776 31.48 -7.69 1.17
C LEU A 776 30.33 -7.00 1.89
N ALA A 777 29.73 -6.04 1.21
CA ALA A 777 28.41 -5.53 1.57
C ALA A 777 27.38 -6.02 0.56
N TYR A 778 26.21 -6.47 1.05
CA TYR A 778 25.10 -6.92 0.26
C TYR A 778 23.94 -5.93 0.39
N PHE A 779 23.33 -5.58 -0.72
CA PHE A 779 22.18 -4.66 -0.71
C PHE A 779 21.21 -4.96 -1.85
N GLY A 780 19.94 -4.85 -1.57
CA GLY A 780 18.87 -4.89 -2.56
C GLY A 780 18.56 -3.49 -3.08
N HIS A 781 17.93 -3.41 -4.25
CA HIS A 781 17.53 -2.12 -4.81
C HIS A 781 16.21 -2.20 -5.59
N ASP A 782 15.63 -1.04 -5.87
CA ASP A 782 14.38 -0.90 -6.64
C ASP A 782 14.51 -1.33 -8.10
N ASP A 783 15.73 -1.36 -8.63
CA ASP A 783 16.04 -1.89 -9.95
C ASP A 783 15.94 -3.42 -10.06
N THR A 784 15.39 -4.05 -9.03
CA THR A 784 15.11 -5.48 -8.93
C THR A 784 16.33 -6.37 -8.68
N SER A 785 17.50 -5.81 -8.41
CA SER A 785 18.73 -6.56 -8.22
C SER A 785 19.19 -6.57 -6.76
N ILE A 786 19.75 -7.72 -6.35
CA ILE A 786 20.60 -7.86 -5.16
C ILE A 786 22.06 -7.88 -5.62
N ARG A 787 22.90 -7.11 -4.94
CA ARG A 787 24.33 -6.97 -5.28
C ARG A 787 25.22 -7.23 -4.10
N ALA A 788 26.44 -7.69 -4.40
CA ALA A 788 27.57 -7.73 -3.48
C ALA A 788 28.67 -6.79 -3.97
N VAL A 789 29.14 -5.92 -3.08
CA VAL A 789 30.20 -4.95 -3.39
C VAL A 789 31.38 -5.10 -2.45
N ARG A 790 32.56 -4.84 -2.94
CA ARG A 790 33.78 -4.72 -2.14
C ARG A 790 33.85 -3.34 -1.47
N ARG A 791 34.77 -3.18 -0.53
CA ARG A 791 34.95 -1.95 0.23
C ARG A 791 35.39 -0.75 -0.65
N ASP A 792 35.89 -0.99 -1.83
CA ASP A 792 36.21 0.02 -2.84
C ASP A 792 35.04 0.42 -3.74
N GLY A 793 33.87 -0.16 -3.52
CA GLY A 793 32.64 0.09 -4.31
C GLY A 793 32.50 -0.81 -5.54
N ARG A 794 33.48 -1.71 -5.82
CA ARG A 794 33.39 -2.59 -6.99
C ARG A 794 32.32 -3.67 -6.77
N VAL A 795 31.34 -3.74 -7.67
CA VAL A 795 30.34 -4.82 -7.71
C VAL A 795 31.05 -6.11 -8.14
N VAL A 796 30.95 -7.14 -7.31
CA VAL A 796 31.57 -8.46 -7.57
C VAL A 796 30.55 -9.54 -7.86
N TRP A 797 29.31 -9.28 -7.58
CA TRP A 797 28.18 -10.15 -7.88
C TRP A 797 26.88 -9.36 -7.95
N GLU A 798 26.01 -9.76 -8.86
CA GLU A 798 24.67 -9.25 -9.03
C GLU A 798 23.71 -10.39 -9.42
N HIS A 799 22.50 -10.36 -8.87
CA HIS A 799 21.42 -11.26 -9.25
C HIS A 799 20.10 -10.49 -9.33
N ARG A 800 19.39 -10.65 -10.46
CA ARG A 800 18.10 -10.00 -10.68
C ARG A 800 16.97 -10.86 -10.11
N LEU A 801 16.12 -10.30 -9.23
CA LEU A 801 14.95 -10.95 -8.65
C LEU A 801 13.64 -10.63 -9.40
N GLY A 802 13.69 -9.71 -10.35
CA GLY A 802 12.53 -9.35 -11.20
C GLY A 802 11.52 -8.43 -10.53
N THR A 803 11.53 -8.29 -9.22
CA THR A 803 10.73 -7.32 -8.47
C THR A 803 11.63 -6.52 -7.54
N PRO A 804 11.22 -5.30 -7.12
CA PRO A 804 12.03 -4.48 -6.22
C PRO A 804 12.40 -5.18 -4.94
N ILE A 805 13.51 -4.77 -4.37
CA ILE A 805 13.98 -5.25 -3.08
C ILE A 805 13.96 -4.07 -2.12
N LYS A 806 12.92 -4.00 -1.29
CA LYS A 806 12.72 -2.96 -0.28
C LYS A 806 13.23 -3.37 1.09
N THR A 807 13.33 -4.67 1.31
CA THR A 807 13.78 -5.26 2.57
C THR A 807 15.30 -5.28 2.66
N ALA A 808 15.79 -5.25 3.90
CA ALA A 808 17.19 -5.53 4.13
C ALA A 808 17.50 -7.01 3.92
N PRO A 809 18.59 -7.37 3.23
CA PRO A 809 19.04 -8.75 3.18
C PRO A 809 19.56 -9.21 4.56
N ALA A 810 19.49 -10.51 4.83
CA ALA A 810 20.07 -11.12 6.03
C ALA A 810 21.16 -12.10 5.64
N VAL A 811 22.21 -12.18 6.45
CA VAL A 811 23.32 -13.13 6.27
C VAL A 811 23.42 -14.01 7.50
N SER A 812 23.58 -15.31 7.29
CA SER A 812 23.89 -16.27 8.35
C SER A 812 24.84 -17.35 7.82
N GLY A 813 26.05 -17.40 8.35
CA GLY A 813 27.10 -18.27 7.88
C GLY A 813 27.40 -18.08 6.40
N ASN A 814 27.22 -19.11 5.60
CA ASN A 814 27.43 -19.08 4.15
C ASN A 814 26.12 -18.86 3.35
N LEU A 815 25.08 -18.34 3.97
CA LEU A 815 23.78 -18.09 3.36
C LEU A 815 23.44 -16.60 3.34
N LEU A 816 22.81 -16.17 2.24
CA LEU A 816 22.20 -14.85 2.07
C LEU A 816 20.72 -15.00 1.83
N PHE A 817 19.90 -14.26 2.58
CA PHE A 817 18.45 -14.29 2.49
C PHE A 817 17.93 -12.93 2.03
N VAL A 818 16.97 -12.95 1.11
CA VAL A 818 16.36 -11.73 0.55
C VAL A 818 14.85 -11.94 0.40
N HIS A 819 14.05 -11.04 0.90
CA HIS A 819 12.61 -11.05 0.73
C HIS A 819 12.21 -9.96 -0.27
N ASP A 820 11.74 -10.36 -1.44
CA ASP A 820 11.43 -9.44 -2.52
C ASP A 820 10.00 -8.88 -2.44
N TYR A 821 9.69 -7.89 -3.25
CA TYR A 821 8.40 -7.19 -3.26
C TYR A 821 7.21 -8.10 -3.59
N ALA A 822 7.41 -9.14 -4.38
CA ALA A 822 6.37 -10.13 -4.71
C ALA A 822 6.14 -11.16 -3.61
N GLY A 823 6.89 -11.09 -2.50
CA GLY A 823 6.78 -12.01 -1.38
C GLY A 823 7.57 -13.30 -1.55
N ASN A 824 8.50 -13.37 -2.49
CA ASN A 824 9.42 -14.49 -2.59
C ASN A 824 10.58 -14.30 -1.60
N LEU A 825 10.76 -15.23 -0.71
CA LEU A 825 11.93 -15.33 0.15
C LEU A 825 12.98 -16.21 -0.54
N TRP A 826 14.10 -15.61 -0.83
CA TRP A 826 15.23 -16.22 -1.50
C TRP A 826 16.30 -16.62 -0.50
N CYS A 827 16.89 -17.77 -0.70
CA CYS A 827 18.17 -18.14 -0.09
C CYS A 827 19.22 -18.38 -1.18
N PHE A 828 20.35 -17.75 -1.01
CA PHE A 828 21.51 -17.93 -1.87
C PHE A 828 22.63 -18.57 -1.10
N ALA A 829 23.36 -19.45 -1.79
CA ALA A 829 24.59 -20.08 -1.28
C ALA A 829 25.68 -20.06 -2.34
N PRO A 830 26.97 -20.08 -1.96
CA PRO A 830 28.07 -20.23 -2.90
C PRO A 830 28.08 -21.65 -3.51
N ALA A 831 28.79 -21.79 -4.62
CA ALA A 831 29.14 -23.12 -5.10
C ALA A 831 30.17 -23.78 -4.14
N ALA A 832 30.11 -25.10 -4.03
CA ALA A 832 31.14 -25.84 -3.37
C ALA A 832 32.48 -25.60 -4.10
N ARG A 833 33.55 -25.42 -3.35
CA ARG A 833 34.90 -25.40 -3.96
C ARG A 833 35.19 -26.80 -4.49
N PRO A 834 35.84 -26.90 -5.66
CA PRO A 834 36.27 -28.20 -6.20
C PRO A 834 37.17 -28.96 -5.25
#